data_4a62e37f5bea49bc7ba7461b409953a8
#
_entry.id   4a62e37f5bea49bc7ba7461b409953a8
#
_cell.length_a   1.000
_cell.length_b   1.000
_cell.length_c   1.000
_cell.angle_alpha   90.00
_cell.angle_beta   90.00
_cell.angle_gamma   90.00
#
_symmetry.space_group_name_H-M   'P 1'
#
loop_
_entity.id
_entity.type
_entity.pdbx_description
1 polymer ?
#
loop_
_entity_poly.entity_id
_entity_poly.type
_entity_poly.pdbx_seq_one_letter_code
_entity_poly.pdbx_strand_id
1 'polypeptide(L)'
;MGKSRRNKDENDSNFSQKKERVDENTINYYRRVTETLNEGFSTDEDRELFLDNVFNQLEEDGPKVCRLASTSRVLEKLILDAQDKNILQLLKAFSQDWIVLLSDRFGSHVLQKLICQIPRCLSKISNEEDTEDETIYTYFLNLCNFLKDNISDARTDVYASHILRVVLQVLGGVNVGEQVVRSRLSRNQDKDGQDEINMDNFSPSDKFKKVLLKFTKVILSSETLNMEICSATNNPLIQTVLLVLHKVNDQKCQKYLKKLLCIPGLFESNEESLPVIAKDEVGSFMVEQILNLCSGEFYTELYKKLFKGKLLLYAVHPVSNFILQRLITNVKEKEHFEEIFGELCGYLEDMLAVNHLGVVTRLAETCHRLGCNQEKLLRSLKAAFHCLEPVERETKVAPLLLSLTTYEIYYGMTDSDVKKEDETDKEPPKKDPVLTDINYHGSILLQHLLKFGNPKQMVTSLLELKPVELKNLACNPCGSHVVDAFFQSKTIGEKSREAFVNRIKGQYLDIACNKNGSRTLEMIWKHVNTSQKIAIATELGKQEHKIRGDRFGFFVHKNFGIFQFVQRRKDWEENLNANLKKRKLFEEILGVDSSGNKKKKGSSKSEDSQLKLEDSDDEEEAKTKKPVLYKRKLGYEQTIPGSKKQSKEYQLKDKKMKHLLNEVTGKKKKK
;
A
#
# COMPACT_ATOMS: atom_id res chain seq x y z
N MET A 1 21.31 -25.87 35.57
CA MET A 1 20.75 -24.63 35.02
C MET A 1 21.88 -23.80 34.45
N GLY A 2 22.22 -23.97 33.18
CA GLY A 2 23.29 -23.28 32.47
C GLY A 2 22.70 -22.30 31.47
N LYS A 3 22.91 -21.00 31.68
CA LYS A 3 22.60 -19.97 30.71
C LYS A 3 23.61 -20.05 29.55
N SER A 4 23.14 -20.51 28.39
CA SER A 4 23.87 -20.44 27.14
C SER A 4 24.18 -18.99 26.80
N ARG A 5 25.45 -18.61 26.84
CA ARG A 5 25.97 -17.38 26.26
C ARG A 5 25.95 -17.55 24.75
N ARG A 6 25.10 -16.80 24.06
CA ARG A 6 25.19 -16.65 22.60
C ARG A 6 26.50 -15.95 22.29
N ASN A 7 27.38 -16.63 21.58
CA ASN A 7 28.55 -16.02 20.93
C ASN A 7 28.03 -14.97 19.95
N LYS A 8 28.43 -13.72 20.16
CA LYS A 8 28.39 -12.68 19.16
C LYS A 8 29.50 -12.99 18.17
N ASP A 9 29.18 -13.39 16.97
CA ASP A 9 30.12 -13.34 15.86
C ASP A 9 30.49 -11.86 15.65
N GLU A 10 31.72 -11.52 15.97
CA GLU A 10 32.34 -10.24 15.66
C GLU A 10 32.64 -10.23 14.16
N ASN A 11 31.70 -9.73 13.35
CA ASN A 11 32.03 -9.24 12.04
C ASN A 11 32.79 -7.91 12.23
N ASP A 12 34.11 -7.98 12.25
CA ASP A 12 35.01 -6.83 12.13
C ASP A 12 34.83 -6.20 10.72
N SER A 13 33.83 -5.35 10.57
CA SER A 13 33.80 -4.40 9.46
C SER A 13 34.78 -3.27 9.77
N ASN A 14 35.58 -2.84 8.78
CA ASN A 14 36.50 -1.70 8.89
C ASN A 14 35.82 -0.39 9.36
N PHE A 15 34.49 -0.36 9.40
CA PHE A 15 33.66 0.73 9.90
C PHE A 15 33.46 0.75 11.43
N SER A 16 33.97 -0.23 12.20
CA SER A 16 33.77 -0.28 13.66
C SER A 16 34.78 0.58 14.40
N GLN A 17 34.43 1.82 14.68
CA GLN A 17 35.23 2.70 15.55
C GLN A 17 34.79 2.64 17.01
N LYS A 18 35.77 2.73 17.95
CA LYS A 18 35.50 2.85 19.39
C LYS A 18 34.66 4.10 19.66
N LYS A 19 33.59 3.94 20.46
CA LYS A 19 32.74 5.06 20.89
C LYS A 19 33.52 5.96 21.83
N GLU A 20 33.90 7.16 21.41
CA GLU A 20 34.35 8.22 22.30
C GLU A 20 33.20 8.63 23.24
N ARG A 21 33.53 8.87 24.51
CA ARG A 21 32.54 9.34 25.49
C ARG A 21 32.32 10.84 25.30
N VAL A 22 31.08 11.25 25.10
CA VAL A 22 30.65 12.65 25.15
C VAL A 22 30.53 13.03 26.62
N ASP A 23 30.99 14.21 26.98
CA ASP A 23 30.94 14.69 28.35
C ASP A 23 29.50 14.98 28.82
N GLU A 24 29.30 15.02 30.14
CA GLU A 24 27.99 15.21 30.73
C GLU A 24 27.46 16.62 30.53
N ASN A 25 28.32 17.62 30.39
CA ASN A 25 27.92 19.01 30.15
C ASN A 25 27.32 19.16 28.76
N THR A 26 27.93 18.57 27.75
CA THR A 26 27.43 18.51 26.38
C THR A 26 26.05 17.82 26.32
N ILE A 27 25.87 16.70 27.02
CA ILE A 27 24.59 16.01 27.10
C ILE A 27 23.51 16.90 27.76
N ASN A 28 23.86 17.58 28.85
CA ASN A 28 22.95 18.49 29.54
C ASN A 28 22.63 19.74 28.72
N TYR A 29 23.57 20.22 27.88
CA TYR A 29 23.30 21.29 26.92
C TYR A 29 22.19 20.90 25.93
N TYR A 30 22.31 19.76 25.25
CA TYR A 30 21.28 19.32 24.29
C TYR A 30 19.96 18.94 24.96
N ARG A 31 19.96 18.57 26.25
CA ARG A 31 18.70 18.42 27.01
C ARG A 31 17.99 19.78 27.14
N ARG A 32 18.71 20.83 27.53
CA ARG A 32 18.14 22.19 27.61
C ARG A 32 17.68 22.69 26.25
N VAL A 33 18.45 22.44 25.20
CA VAL A 33 17.99 22.71 23.80
C VAL A 33 16.63 22.08 23.52
N THR A 34 16.42 20.82 23.96
CA THR A 34 15.12 20.14 23.80
C THR A 34 14.00 20.82 24.58
N GLU A 35 14.28 21.22 25.82
CA GLU A 35 13.32 21.90 26.68
C GLU A 35 12.90 23.23 26.06
N THR A 36 13.84 24.06 25.63
CA THR A 36 13.58 25.34 24.94
C THR A 36 12.77 25.18 23.66
N LEU A 37 13.09 24.17 22.83
CA LEU A 37 12.30 23.86 21.62
C LEU A 37 10.86 23.45 21.92
N ASN A 38 10.62 22.78 23.04
CA ASN A 38 9.28 22.36 23.45
C ASN A 38 8.46 23.50 24.07
N GLU A 39 9.13 24.45 24.74
CA GLU A 39 8.52 25.67 25.31
C GLU A 39 8.11 26.64 24.20
N GLY A 40 8.82 26.66 23.07
CA GLY A 40 8.60 27.55 21.94
C GLY A 40 9.27 28.90 22.13
N PHE A 41 9.10 29.80 21.16
CA PHE A 41 9.75 31.11 21.10
C PHE A 41 8.70 32.23 21.04
N SER A 42 9.05 33.40 21.59
CA SER A 42 8.17 34.56 21.59
C SER A 42 8.14 35.27 20.25
N THR A 43 9.25 35.24 19.52
CA THR A 43 9.41 35.81 18.19
C THR A 43 10.19 34.88 17.24
N ASP A 44 10.09 35.12 15.94
CA ASP A 44 10.85 34.35 14.96
C ASP A 44 12.34 34.68 15.04
N GLU A 45 12.69 35.93 15.39
CA GLU A 45 14.08 36.35 15.59
C GLU A 45 14.74 35.62 16.76
N ASP A 46 14.04 35.45 17.91
CA ASP A 46 14.55 34.66 19.04
C ASP A 46 14.82 33.23 18.64
N ARG A 47 13.93 32.66 17.83
CA ARG A 47 14.09 31.29 17.31
C ARG A 47 15.31 31.18 16.38
N GLU A 48 15.49 32.10 15.47
CA GLU A 48 16.65 32.09 14.55
C GLU A 48 17.96 32.24 15.30
N LEU A 49 18.06 33.19 16.25
CA LEU A 49 19.25 33.39 17.09
C LEU A 49 19.57 32.14 17.93
N PHE A 50 18.52 31.49 18.48
CA PHE A 50 18.70 30.26 19.21
C PHE A 50 19.22 29.13 18.31
N LEU A 51 18.66 28.97 17.12
CA LEU A 51 19.11 27.96 16.15
C LEU A 51 20.56 28.20 15.74
N ASP A 52 20.94 29.43 15.42
CA ASP A 52 22.31 29.78 15.05
C ASP A 52 23.32 29.43 16.17
N ASN A 53 23.00 29.73 17.43
CA ASN A 53 23.84 29.36 18.55
C ASN A 53 23.99 27.84 18.73
N VAL A 54 22.90 27.09 18.51
CA VAL A 54 22.94 25.63 18.60
C VAL A 54 23.74 25.02 17.45
N PHE A 55 23.63 25.54 16.24
CA PHE A 55 24.41 25.06 15.10
C PHE A 55 25.88 25.42 15.20
N ASN A 56 26.24 26.57 15.77
CA ASN A 56 27.63 26.92 16.09
C ASN A 56 28.23 25.94 17.10
N GLN A 57 27.49 25.61 18.15
CA GLN A 57 27.94 24.61 19.14
C GLN A 57 28.08 23.21 18.51
N LEU A 58 27.17 22.84 17.59
CA LEU A 58 27.24 21.58 16.84
C LEU A 58 28.50 21.49 15.95
N GLU A 59 28.92 22.60 15.35
CA GLU A 59 30.15 22.64 14.56
C GLU A 59 31.38 22.35 15.44
N GLU A 60 31.42 22.89 16.66
CA GLU A 60 32.50 22.65 17.63
C GLU A 60 32.49 21.22 18.19
N ASP A 61 31.27 20.72 18.55
CA ASP A 61 31.13 19.37 19.12
C ASP A 61 31.38 18.27 18.05
N GLY A 62 31.16 18.58 16.78
CA GLY A 62 31.38 17.67 15.66
C GLY A 62 30.42 16.46 15.63
N PRO A 63 30.74 15.42 14.85
CA PRO A 63 29.83 14.28 14.62
C PRO A 63 29.60 13.38 15.86
N LYS A 64 30.40 13.54 16.93
CA LYS A 64 30.31 12.69 18.13
C LYS A 64 28.96 12.75 18.83
N VAL A 65 28.36 13.94 18.90
CA VAL A 65 27.07 14.15 19.57
C VAL A 65 25.91 13.48 18.82
N CYS A 66 26.06 13.23 17.53
CA CYS A 66 25.05 12.55 16.71
C CYS A 66 24.87 11.08 17.11
N ARG A 67 25.84 10.48 17.80
CA ARG A 67 25.86 9.05 18.18
C ARG A 67 25.08 8.74 19.46
N LEU A 68 24.51 9.75 20.11
CA LEU A 68 23.72 9.58 21.32
C LEU A 68 22.21 9.57 20.99
N ALA A 69 21.48 8.61 21.54
CA ALA A 69 20.03 8.45 21.30
C ALA A 69 19.19 9.67 21.72
N SER A 70 19.64 10.43 22.72
CA SER A 70 18.96 11.66 23.18
C SER A 70 19.19 12.83 22.22
N THR A 71 20.46 13.06 21.84
CA THR A 71 20.85 14.20 21.00
C THR A 71 20.46 13.99 19.55
N SER A 72 20.61 12.79 18.98
CA SER A 72 20.23 12.51 17.59
C SER A 72 18.79 12.92 17.27
N ARG A 73 17.84 12.62 18.16
CA ARG A 73 16.43 12.97 17.99
C ARG A 73 16.18 14.49 17.99
N VAL A 74 16.97 15.22 18.76
CA VAL A 74 16.92 16.69 18.78
C VAL A 74 17.47 17.24 17.48
N LEU A 75 18.63 16.72 17.04
CA LEU A 75 19.29 17.14 15.81
C LEU A 75 18.42 16.84 14.57
N GLU A 76 17.77 15.69 14.53
CA GLU A 76 16.84 15.35 13.46
C GLU A 76 15.70 16.40 13.33
N LYS A 77 15.19 16.92 14.45
CA LYS A 77 14.18 17.97 14.45
C LYS A 77 14.75 19.33 14.03
N LEU A 78 15.92 19.70 14.57
CA LEU A 78 16.61 20.96 14.25
C LEU A 78 16.95 21.07 12.76
N ILE A 79 17.39 19.97 12.13
CA ILE A 79 17.73 19.91 10.70
C ILE A 79 16.50 20.21 9.83
N LEU A 80 15.28 19.81 10.24
CA LEU A 80 14.07 20.12 9.48
C LEU A 80 13.76 21.63 9.44
N ASP A 81 14.10 22.33 10.51
CA ASP A 81 13.91 23.77 10.67
C ASP A 81 15.13 24.62 10.24
N ALA A 82 16.25 23.97 9.86
CA ALA A 82 17.52 24.60 9.55
C ALA A 82 17.45 25.43 8.26
N GLN A 83 18.10 26.59 8.29
CA GLN A 83 18.36 27.41 7.11
C GLN A 83 19.52 26.83 6.27
N ASP A 84 19.65 27.28 5.01
CA ASP A 84 20.67 26.74 4.09
C ASP A 84 22.10 26.95 4.63
N LYS A 85 22.38 28.07 5.34
CA LYS A 85 23.65 28.34 6.03
C LYS A 85 23.98 27.29 7.09
N ASN A 86 22.96 26.86 7.87
CA ASN A 86 23.15 25.87 8.93
C ASN A 86 23.36 24.45 8.33
N ILE A 87 22.70 24.14 7.22
CA ILE A 87 22.92 22.89 6.47
C ILE A 87 24.36 22.83 5.96
N LEU A 88 24.88 23.92 5.39
CA LEU A 88 26.26 24.02 4.94
C LEU A 88 27.24 23.83 6.10
N GLN A 89 27.01 24.49 7.22
CA GLN A 89 27.82 24.41 8.43
C GLN A 89 27.91 22.97 8.95
N LEU A 90 26.78 22.25 9.00
CA LEU A 90 26.77 20.84 9.40
C LEU A 90 27.50 19.94 8.40
N LEU A 91 27.31 20.14 7.10
CA LEU A 91 28.01 19.36 6.08
C LEU A 91 29.53 19.56 6.19
N LYS A 92 29.96 20.78 6.46
CA LYS A 92 31.38 21.11 6.70
C LYS A 92 31.92 20.39 7.94
N ALA A 93 31.23 20.50 9.07
CA ALA A 93 31.62 19.83 10.32
C ALA A 93 31.69 18.30 10.18
N PHE A 94 30.71 17.69 9.50
CA PHE A 94 30.61 16.25 9.35
C PHE A 94 31.56 15.70 8.28
N SER A 95 31.99 16.53 7.33
CA SER A 95 32.94 16.13 6.27
C SER A 95 34.32 15.72 6.80
N GLN A 96 34.62 16.08 8.02
CA GLN A 96 35.86 15.72 8.71
C GLN A 96 35.95 14.21 9.02
N ASP A 97 34.80 13.57 9.31
CA ASP A 97 34.75 12.14 9.65
C ASP A 97 33.39 11.51 9.31
N TRP A 98 33.16 11.26 8.01
CA TRP A 98 31.94 10.59 7.54
C TRP A 98 31.73 9.20 8.15
N ILE A 99 32.81 8.46 8.45
CA ILE A 99 32.76 7.09 8.97
C ILE A 99 31.99 7.04 10.29
N VAL A 100 32.19 8.02 11.18
CA VAL A 100 31.52 8.10 12.49
C VAL A 100 30.00 8.09 12.36
N LEU A 101 29.48 8.79 11.35
CA LEU A 101 28.03 8.90 11.12
C LEU A 101 27.49 7.72 10.33
N LEU A 102 28.22 7.26 9.32
CA LEU A 102 27.80 6.17 8.43
C LEU A 102 27.63 4.83 9.15
N SER A 103 28.51 4.54 10.12
CA SER A 103 28.53 3.27 10.84
C SER A 103 27.76 3.26 12.17
N ASP A 104 27.21 4.40 12.58
CA ASP A 104 26.49 4.49 13.87
C ASP A 104 24.98 4.46 13.68
N ARG A 105 24.30 3.76 14.58
CA ARG A 105 22.84 3.60 14.57
C ARG A 105 22.08 4.93 14.61
N PHE A 106 22.56 5.89 15.40
CA PHE A 106 21.89 7.18 15.59
C PHE A 106 22.46 8.24 14.66
N GLY A 107 23.79 8.24 14.47
CA GLY A 107 24.48 9.17 13.56
C GLY A 107 23.99 9.05 12.13
N SER A 108 23.68 7.84 11.66
CA SER A 108 23.15 7.62 10.32
C SER A 108 21.79 8.29 10.11
N HIS A 109 20.89 8.32 11.10
CA HIS A 109 19.62 9.03 11.00
C HIS A 109 19.80 10.55 10.88
N VAL A 110 20.72 11.12 11.66
CA VAL A 110 21.04 12.55 11.56
C VAL A 110 21.59 12.89 10.17
N LEU A 111 22.54 12.07 9.66
CA LEU A 111 23.09 12.24 8.33
C LEU A 111 22.03 12.06 7.23
N GLN A 112 21.14 11.10 7.38
CA GLN A 112 20.01 10.91 6.46
C GLN A 112 19.13 12.16 6.40
N LYS A 113 18.72 12.72 7.55
CA LYS A 113 17.93 13.95 7.62
C LYS A 113 18.63 15.11 6.94
N LEU A 114 19.94 15.26 7.15
CA LEU A 114 20.76 16.29 6.55
C LEU A 114 20.77 16.17 5.01
N ILE A 115 21.02 14.96 4.49
CA ILE A 115 21.01 14.70 3.03
C ILE A 115 19.63 14.95 2.42
N CYS A 116 18.55 14.65 3.12
CA CYS A 116 17.19 14.92 2.66
C CYS A 116 16.87 16.41 2.48
N GLN A 117 17.64 17.34 3.09
CA GLN A 117 17.48 18.78 2.90
C GLN A 117 18.24 19.32 1.66
N ILE A 118 19.21 18.59 1.12
CA ILE A 118 20.06 19.05 0.01
C ILE A 118 19.24 19.45 -1.23
N PRO A 119 18.23 18.68 -1.69
CA PRO A 119 17.41 19.09 -2.84
C PRO A 119 16.74 20.44 -2.65
N ARG A 120 16.21 20.71 -1.45
CA ARG A 120 15.58 21.99 -1.10
C ARG A 120 16.57 23.16 -1.18
N CYS A 121 17.80 22.97 -0.69
CA CYS A 121 18.82 24.00 -0.72
C CYS A 121 19.30 24.27 -2.16
N LEU A 122 19.51 23.22 -2.95
CA LEU A 122 20.01 23.34 -4.32
C LEU A 122 18.95 23.82 -5.32
N SER A 123 17.66 23.61 -5.05
CA SER A 123 16.56 24.08 -5.92
C SER A 123 16.46 25.61 -6.01
N LYS A 124 17.04 26.36 -5.05
CA LYS A 124 17.07 27.81 -4.99
C LYS A 124 18.21 28.43 -5.80
N ILE A 125 19.21 27.65 -6.19
CA ILE A 125 20.41 28.10 -6.86
C ILE A 125 20.20 27.99 -8.38
N SER A 126 19.98 29.10 -9.06
CA SER A 126 19.64 29.12 -10.49
C SER A 126 20.84 29.06 -11.46
N ASN A 127 22.08 29.13 -11.00
CA ASN A 127 23.26 29.10 -11.85
C ASN A 127 24.34 28.15 -11.31
N GLU A 128 24.66 27.13 -12.09
CA GLU A 128 25.80 26.22 -11.91
C GLU A 128 27.08 26.89 -12.42
N GLU A 129 27.49 28.02 -11.86
CA GLU A 129 28.84 28.51 -12.13
C GLU A 129 29.81 27.76 -11.20
N ASP A 130 30.91 27.29 -11.81
CA ASP A 130 32.03 26.61 -11.15
C ASP A 130 32.69 27.52 -10.11
N THR A 131 32.06 27.68 -8.95
CA THR A 131 32.74 28.30 -7.81
C THR A 131 33.48 27.19 -7.08
N GLU A 132 34.80 27.31 -6.98
CA GLU A 132 35.66 26.49 -6.13
C GLU A 132 35.35 26.66 -4.63
N ASP A 133 34.37 27.50 -4.31
CA ASP A 133 33.98 27.84 -2.96
C ASP A 133 33.31 26.70 -2.22
N GLU A 134 33.47 26.65 -0.91
CA GLU A 134 32.82 25.70 0.02
C GLU A 134 31.29 25.85 -0.05
N THR A 135 30.63 24.99 -0.82
CA THR A 135 29.17 24.98 -1.03
C THR A 135 28.54 23.67 -0.60
N ILE A 136 27.22 23.68 -0.39
CA ILE A 136 26.42 22.44 -0.13
C ILE A 136 26.67 21.41 -1.24
N TYR A 137 26.79 21.90 -2.48
CA TYR A 137 27.06 21.06 -3.64
C TYR A 137 28.42 20.34 -3.56
N THR A 138 29.48 21.06 -3.20
CA THR A 138 30.84 20.50 -3.07
C THR A 138 30.94 19.49 -1.93
N TYR A 139 30.37 19.78 -0.75
CA TYR A 139 30.36 18.86 0.38
C TYR A 139 29.53 17.59 0.08
N PHE A 140 28.40 17.73 -0.62
CA PHE A 140 27.64 16.57 -1.05
C PHE A 140 28.43 15.67 -2.04
N LEU A 141 29.13 16.27 -2.99
CA LEU A 141 30.01 15.52 -3.90
C LEU A 141 31.18 14.87 -3.15
N ASN A 142 31.71 15.50 -2.11
CA ASN A 142 32.74 14.91 -1.26
C ASN A 142 32.21 13.65 -0.55
N LEU A 143 31.00 13.70 0.02
CA LEU A 143 30.34 12.53 0.58
C LEU A 143 30.15 11.43 -0.47
N CYS A 144 29.70 11.79 -1.69
CA CYS A 144 29.55 10.84 -2.79
C CYS A 144 30.88 10.17 -3.17
N ASN A 145 31.97 10.92 -3.23
CA ASN A 145 33.30 10.36 -3.51
C ASN A 145 33.75 9.43 -2.40
N PHE A 146 33.59 9.85 -1.14
CA PHE A 146 33.89 9.02 0.02
C PHE A 146 33.14 7.69 -0.01
N LEU A 147 31.83 7.70 -0.24
CA LEU A 147 30.99 6.49 -0.36
C LEU A 147 31.40 5.62 -1.56
N LYS A 148 31.77 6.23 -2.68
CA LYS A 148 32.23 5.50 -3.87
C LYS A 148 33.56 4.77 -3.59
N ASP A 149 34.50 5.42 -2.90
CA ASP A 149 35.80 4.86 -2.63
C ASP A 149 35.74 3.76 -1.54
N ASN A 150 34.72 3.81 -0.66
CA ASN A 150 34.42 2.82 0.37
C ASN A 150 33.15 1.99 0.07
N ILE A 151 32.81 1.79 -1.20
CA ILE A 151 31.52 1.21 -1.61
C ILE A 151 31.36 -0.24 -1.14
N SER A 152 32.43 -1.02 -1.03
CA SER A 152 32.39 -2.41 -0.59
C SER A 152 31.91 -2.55 0.85
N ASP A 153 32.36 -1.68 1.73
CA ASP A 153 31.98 -1.66 3.13
C ASP A 153 30.60 -0.99 3.31
N ALA A 154 30.38 0.15 2.62
CA ALA A 154 29.13 0.90 2.73
C ALA A 154 27.89 0.12 2.27
N ARG A 155 28.01 -0.78 1.29
CA ARG A 155 26.87 -1.59 0.81
C ARG A 155 26.53 -2.76 1.74
N THR A 156 27.49 -3.28 2.49
CA THR A 156 27.30 -4.40 3.42
C THR A 156 26.91 -3.95 4.82
N ASP A 157 27.27 -2.74 5.20
CA ASP A 157 26.87 -2.17 6.48
C ASP A 157 25.39 -1.77 6.48
N VAL A 158 24.68 -2.11 7.57
CA VAL A 158 23.22 -1.88 7.69
C VAL A 158 22.86 -0.39 7.63
N TYR A 159 23.65 0.47 8.27
CA TYR A 159 23.39 1.91 8.37
C TYR A 159 23.88 2.67 7.13
N ALA A 160 25.11 2.40 6.71
CA ALA A 160 25.71 3.04 5.53
C ALA A 160 24.93 2.72 4.25
N SER A 161 24.38 1.51 4.11
CA SER A 161 23.55 1.15 2.95
C SER A 161 22.26 1.97 2.87
N HIS A 162 21.67 2.37 4.01
CA HIS A 162 20.55 3.29 4.05
C HIS A 162 20.93 4.67 3.52
N ILE A 163 22.07 5.21 3.97
CA ILE A 163 22.58 6.50 3.49
C ILE A 163 22.87 6.45 1.99
N LEU A 164 23.51 5.38 1.53
CA LEU A 164 23.80 5.19 0.10
C LEU A 164 22.52 5.21 -0.75
N ARG A 165 21.43 4.61 -0.28
CA ARG A 165 20.12 4.66 -0.96
C ARG A 165 19.56 6.08 -1.05
N VAL A 166 19.69 6.89 0.00
CA VAL A 166 19.25 8.29 0.01
C VAL A 166 20.11 9.13 -0.95
N VAL A 167 21.43 8.96 -0.91
CA VAL A 167 22.36 9.63 -1.82
C VAL A 167 22.03 9.34 -3.30
N LEU A 168 21.75 8.09 -3.64
CA LEU A 168 21.37 7.70 -4.99
C LEU A 168 20.08 8.38 -5.45
N GLN A 169 19.10 8.53 -4.56
CA GLN A 169 17.84 9.21 -4.84
C GLN A 169 18.07 10.71 -5.09
N VAL A 170 18.90 11.37 -4.28
CA VAL A 170 19.26 12.79 -4.49
C VAL A 170 20.03 12.98 -5.80
N LEU A 171 21.00 12.11 -6.10
CA LEU A 171 21.75 12.15 -7.37
C LEU A 171 20.85 11.97 -8.60
N GLY A 172 19.77 11.22 -8.46
CA GLY A 172 18.78 11.02 -9.54
C GLY A 172 17.62 12.02 -9.54
N GLY A 173 17.46 12.83 -8.51
CA GLY A 173 16.32 13.72 -8.34
C GLY A 173 14.98 12.94 -8.22
N VAL A 174 14.99 11.77 -7.58
CA VAL A 174 13.85 10.85 -7.58
C VAL A 174 13.62 10.25 -6.21
N ASN A 175 12.42 10.42 -5.66
CA ASN A 175 12.00 9.68 -4.49
C ASN A 175 11.40 8.32 -4.90
N VAL A 176 11.95 7.22 -4.38
CA VAL A 176 11.54 5.84 -4.71
C VAL A 176 11.13 5.01 -3.47
N GLY A 177 11.11 5.62 -2.28
CA GLY A 177 10.99 4.92 -1.00
C GLY A 177 9.93 3.81 -0.94
N GLU A 178 8.67 4.10 -1.29
CA GLU A 178 7.58 3.11 -1.27
C GLU A 178 7.61 2.11 -2.43
N GLN A 179 8.36 2.40 -3.50
CA GLN A 179 8.45 1.54 -4.69
C GLN A 179 9.42 0.36 -4.48
N VAL A 180 10.26 0.40 -3.45
CA VAL A 180 11.14 -0.70 -3.08
C VAL A 180 10.32 -1.86 -2.53
N VAL A 181 10.39 -3.03 -3.19
CA VAL A 181 9.67 -4.24 -2.75
C VAL A 181 10.35 -4.82 -1.51
N ARG A 182 9.58 -5.04 -0.46
CA ARG A 182 10.06 -5.56 0.83
C ARG A 182 8.91 -6.19 1.63
N SER A 183 9.26 -6.93 2.69
CA SER A 183 8.28 -7.60 3.53
C SER A 183 7.28 -6.62 4.16
N ARG A 184 6.08 -7.12 4.49
CA ARG A 184 5.06 -6.33 5.20
C ARG A 184 5.53 -5.85 6.58
N LEU A 185 6.32 -6.69 7.27
CA LEU A 185 6.88 -6.34 8.59
C LEU A 185 7.86 -5.18 8.47
N SER A 186 8.77 -5.21 7.50
CA SER A 186 9.71 -4.12 7.23
C SER A 186 8.98 -2.82 6.89
N ARG A 187 7.95 -2.87 6.02
CA ARG A 187 7.13 -1.68 5.69
C ARG A 187 6.43 -1.06 6.89
N ASN A 188 5.99 -1.87 7.86
CA ASN A 188 5.30 -1.36 9.05
C ASN A 188 6.27 -0.74 10.06
N GLN A 189 7.51 -1.21 10.11
CA GLN A 189 8.54 -0.65 10.99
C GLN A 189 9.00 0.74 10.53
N ASP A 190 9.02 0.97 9.22
CA ASP A 190 9.50 2.24 8.65
C ASP A 190 8.43 3.35 8.57
N LYS A 191 7.17 3.07 8.91
CA LYS A 191 6.10 4.09 8.84
C LYS A 191 6.32 5.28 9.77
N ASP A 192 7.05 5.08 10.86
CA ASP A 192 7.39 6.14 11.82
C ASP A 192 8.67 6.92 11.44
N GLY A 193 9.39 6.50 10.39
CA GLY A 193 10.72 7.02 10.04
C GLY A 193 10.98 7.24 8.54
N GLN A 194 9.99 7.11 7.66
CA GLN A 194 10.20 7.44 6.25
C GLN A 194 10.23 8.96 6.08
N ASP A 195 11.47 9.49 6.00
CA ASP A 195 11.69 10.84 5.54
C ASP A 195 11.40 10.91 4.05
N GLU A 196 10.27 11.51 3.70
CA GLU A 196 10.04 11.91 2.32
C GLU A 196 11.08 12.96 1.94
N ILE A 197 11.90 12.62 0.95
CA ILE A 197 12.82 13.58 0.36
C ILE A 197 11.98 14.55 -0.48
N ASN A 198 11.93 15.81 -0.09
CA ASN A 198 11.24 16.80 -0.91
C ASN A 198 12.08 17.09 -2.16
N MET A 199 11.61 16.60 -3.30
CA MET A 199 12.22 16.81 -4.63
C MET A 199 11.52 17.91 -5.45
N ASP A 200 10.62 18.69 -4.82
CA ASP A 200 9.89 19.74 -5.51
C ASP A 200 10.86 20.76 -6.12
N ASN A 201 10.70 21.01 -7.42
CA ASN A 201 11.53 21.92 -8.20
C ASN A 201 13.04 21.59 -8.24
N PHE A 202 13.45 20.40 -7.74
CA PHE A 202 14.85 19.97 -7.80
C PHE A 202 15.12 19.22 -9.10
N SER A 203 16.11 19.69 -9.87
CA SER A 203 16.64 19.03 -11.07
C SER A 203 18.12 18.72 -10.88
N PRO A 204 18.52 17.42 -10.86
CA PRO A 204 19.91 17.06 -10.65
C PRO A 204 20.81 17.50 -11.80
N SER A 205 21.98 18.03 -11.47
CA SER A 205 22.99 18.46 -12.43
C SER A 205 23.53 17.28 -13.26
N ASP A 206 24.16 17.58 -14.39
CA ASP A 206 24.81 16.56 -15.21
C ASP A 206 26.00 15.90 -14.49
N LYS A 207 26.67 16.62 -13.58
CA LYS A 207 27.69 16.03 -12.69
C LYS A 207 27.07 14.98 -11.78
N PHE A 208 25.89 15.26 -11.17
CA PHE A 208 25.15 14.29 -10.34
C PHE A 208 24.75 13.03 -11.14
N LYS A 209 24.21 13.20 -12.33
CA LYS A 209 23.87 12.10 -13.23
C LYS A 209 25.10 11.24 -13.60
N LYS A 210 26.26 11.87 -13.83
CA LYS A 210 27.52 11.15 -14.06
C LYS A 210 27.98 10.36 -12.85
N VAL A 211 27.87 10.92 -11.64
CA VAL A 211 28.20 10.24 -10.38
C VAL A 211 27.25 9.06 -10.15
N LEU A 212 25.94 9.24 -10.34
CA LEU A 212 24.95 8.17 -10.26
C LEU A 212 25.31 6.99 -11.19
N LEU A 213 25.69 7.27 -12.44
CA LEU A 213 26.08 6.21 -13.37
C LEU A 213 27.36 5.47 -12.95
N LYS A 214 28.29 6.13 -12.27
CA LYS A 214 29.47 5.47 -11.68
C LYS A 214 29.05 4.52 -10.56
N PHE A 215 28.21 4.96 -9.62
CA PHE A 215 27.64 4.08 -8.57
C PHE A 215 26.90 2.89 -9.18
N THR A 216 26.03 3.16 -10.14
CA THR A 216 25.28 2.11 -10.85
C THR A 216 26.19 1.03 -11.43
N LYS A 217 27.28 1.48 -12.10
CA LYS A 217 28.25 0.53 -12.70
C LYS A 217 28.92 -0.30 -11.61
N VAL A 218 29.40 0.29 -10.53
CA VAL A 218 30.12 -0.44 -9.47
C VAL A 218 29.18 -1.42 -8.77
N ILE A 219 27.98 -1.00 -8.39
CA ILE A 219 27.03 -1.85 -7.66
C ILE A 219 26.53 -3.00 -8.54
N LEU A 220 26.13 -2.74 -9.78
CA LEU A 220 25.54 -3.76 -10.66
C LEU A 220 26.57 -4.57 -11.47
N SER A 221 27.87 -4.35 -11.27
CA SER A 221 28.94 -5.15 -11.86
C SER A 221 29.79 -5.86 -10.80
N SER A 222 29.25 -6.02 -9.59
CA SER A 222 29.90 -6.76 -8.50
C SER A 222 30.03 -8.25 -8.86
N GLU A 223 31.17 -8.86 -8.53
CA GLU A 223 31.39 -10.30 -8.71
C GLU A 223 30.51 -11.14 -7.76
N THR A 224 30.14 -10.57 -6.63
CA THR A 224 29.28 -11.19 -5.61
C THR A 224 27.81 -10.83 -5.74
N LEU A 225 27.39 -10.25 -6.88
CA LEU A 225 26.03 -9.75 -7.10
C LEU A 225 24.95 -10.83 -6.90
N ASN A 226 25.25 -12.09 -7.23
CA ASN A 226 24.36 -13.23 -7.01
C ASN A 226 23.99 -13.44 -5.53
N MET A 227 24.97 -13.28 -4.62
CA MET A 227 24.72 -13.36 -3.17
C MET A 227 24.07 -12.08 -2.63
N GLU A 228 24.45 -10.93 -3.18
CA GLU A 228 23.95 -9.63 -2.74
C GLU A 228 22.44 -9.46 -3.03
N ILE A 229 21.96 -10.01 -4.12
CA ILE A 229 20.53 -10.01 -4.48
C ILE A 229 19.69 -10.74 -3.42
N CYS A 230 20.21 -11.77 -2.79
CA CYS A 230 19.53 -12.51 -1.72
C CYS A 230 19.86 -11.98 -0.31
N SER A 231 20.62 -10.88 -0.21
CA SER A 231 20.94 -10.24 1.07
C SER A 231 19.88 -9.22 1.48
N ALA A 232 19.41 -9.30 2.72
CA ALA A 232 18.43 -8.35 3.28
C ALA A 232 18.91 -6.89 3.27
N THR A 233 20.24 -6.65 3.39
CA THR A 233 20.85 -5.32 3.36
C THR A 233 21.03 -4.82 1.92
N ASN A 234 21.54 -5.66 1.01
CA ASN A 234 21.91 -5.25 -0.34
C ASN A 234 20.73 -5.25 -1.33
N ASN A 235 19.77 -6.13 -1.16
CA ASN A 235 18.61 -6.21 -2.06
C ASN A 235 17.87 -4.87 -2.19
N PRO A 236 17.52 -4.14 -1.09
CA PRO A 236 16.89 -2.82 -1.20
C PRO A 236 17.78 -1.77 -1.88
N LEU A 237 19.11 -1.86 -1.73
CA LEU A 237 20.06 -0.98 -2.41
C LEU A 237 20.04 -1.21 -3.92
N ILE A 238 20.12 -2.47 -4.37
CA ILE A 238 20.09 -2.84 -5.79
C ILE A 238 18.76 -2.40 -6.42
N GLN A 239 17.63 -2.63 -5.72
CA GLN A 239 16.32 -2.14 -6.17
C GLN A 239 16.29 -0.62 -6.31
N THR A 240 16.85 0.13 -5.34
CA THR A 240 16.92 1.60 -5.38
C THR A 240 17.71 2.07 -6.60
N VAL A 241 18.88 1.46 -6.87
CA VAL A 241 19.68 1.77 -8.07
C VAL A 241 18.86 1.58 -9.35
N LEU A 242 18.16 0.45 -9.48
CA LEU A 242 17.34 0.15 -10.65
C LEU A 242 16.17 1.11 -10.80
N LEU A 243 15.47 1.44 -9.71
CA LEU A 243 14.36 2.39 -9.69
C LEU A 243 14.80 3.80 -10.10
N VAL A 244 15.89 4.30 -9.52
CA VAL A 244 16.44 5.60 -9.87
C VAL A 244 16.93 5.61 -11.31
N LEU A 245 17.63 4.55 -11.75
CA LEU A 245 18.11 4.42 -13.12
C LEU A 245 16.96 4.38 -14.13
N HIS A 246 15.88 3.66 -13.82
CA HIS A 246 14.68 3.61 -14.66
C HIS A 246 14.09 5.00 -14.92
N LYS A 247 14.04 5.85 -13.90
CA LYS A 247 13.54 7.23 -14.00
C LYS A 247 14.49 8.15 -14.75
N VAL A 248 15.80 7.99 -14.55
CA VAL A 248 16.84 8.86 -15.16
C VAL A 248 17.20 8.41 -16.58
N ASN A 249 17.31 7.10 -16.81
CA ASN A 249 17.66 6.51 -18.10
C ASN A 249 17.16 5.08 -18.24
N ASP A 250 15.92 4.94 -18.73
CA ASP A 250 15.27 3.65 -18.84
C ASP A 250 16.02 2.67 -19.78
N GLN A 251 16.57 3.15 -20.89
CA GLN A 251 17.32 2.26 -21.80
C GLN A 251 18.52 1.57 -21.12
N LYS A 252 19.22 2.29 -20.25
CA LYS A 252 20.30 1.70 -19.43
C LYS A 252 19.73 0.75 -18.38
N CYS A 253 18.61 1.10 -17.76
CA CYS A 253 17.93 0.22 -16.83
C CYS A 253 17.59 -1.12 -17.48
N GLN A 254 16.93 -1.13 -18.64
CA GLN A 254 16.57 -2.36 -19.37
C GLN A 254 17.81 -3.22 -19.70
N LYS A 255 18.95 -2.59 -20.06
CA LYS A 255 20.22 -3.32 -20.27
C LYS A 255 20.72 -4.02 -19.01
N TYR A 256 20.64 -3.37 -17.86
CA TYR A 256 21.03 -3.97 -16.58
C TYR A 256 20.06 -5.06 -16.14
N LEU A 257 18.74 -4.87 -16.33
CA LEU A 257 17.75 -5.92 -16.05
C LEU A 257 18.04 -7.19 -16.87
N LYS A 258 18.34 -7.05 -18.17
CA LYS A 258 18.75 -8.20 -19.04
C LYS A 258 20.04 -8.87 -18.53
N LYS A 259 21.01 -8.08 -18.07
CA LYS A 259 22.23 -8.63 -17.47
C LYS A 259 21.96 -9.44 -16.20
N LEU A 260 21.06 -8.97 -15.34
CA LEU A 260 20.71 -9.67 -14.12
C LEU A 260 20.13 -11.06 -14.41
N LEU A 261 19.32 -11.22 -15.46
CA LEU A 261 18.77 -12.51 -15.87
C LEU A 261 19.82 -13.51 -16.38
N CYS A 262 21.01 -13.03 -16.70
CA CYS A 262 22.11 -13.87 -17.17
C CYS A 262 23.06 -14.31 -16.04
N ILE A 263 22.75 -13.98 -14.77
CA ILE A 263 23.57 -14.43 -13.63
C ILE A 263 23.42 -15.94 -13.49
N PRO A 264 24.53 -16.70 -13.58
CA PRO A 264 24.48 -18.17 -13.51
C PRO A 264 23.89 -18.70 -12.20
N GLY A 265 23.10 -19.76 -12.29
CA GLY A 265 22.54 -20.46 -11.14
C GLY A 265 21.39 -19.74 -10.43
N LEU A 266 21.13 -18.46 -10.72
CA LEU A 266 20.13 -17.66 -9.99
C LEU A 266 18.73 -17.75 -10.61
N PHE A 267 18.66 -17.58 -11.95
CA PHE A 267 17.41 -17.60 -12.73
C PHE A 267 17.20 -18.90 -13.54
N GLU A 268 18.10 -19.83 -13.42
CA GLU A 268 18.01 -21.12 -14.11
C GLU A 268 16.97 -22.01 -13.42
N SER A 269 16.18 -22.71 -14.19
CA SER A 269 15.18 -23.66 -13.71
C SER A 269 14.84 -24.70 -14.79
N ASN A 270 14.53 -25.92 -14.38
CA ASN A 270 13.99 -26.99 -15.23
C ASN A 270 12.48 -26.83 -15.34
N GLU A 271 11.82 -27.65 -16.16
CA GLU A 271 10.35 -27.65 -16.31
C GLU A 271 9.61 -27.96 -15.00
N GLU A 272 10.21 -28.76 -14.12
CA GLU A 272 9.62 -29.20 -12.85
C GLU A 272 10.04 -28.35 -11.63
N SER A 273 10.82 -27.28 -11.80
CA SER A 273 11.35 -26.52 -10.67
C SER A 273 11.30 -25.01 -10.89
N LEU A 274 11.12 -24.27 -9.80
CA LEU A 274 11.25 -22.81 -9.78
C LEU A 274 12.71 -22.39 -9.68
N PRO A 275 13.10 -21.23 -10.24
CA PRO A 275 14.41 -20.64 -10.04
C PRO A 275 14.74 -20.47 -8.55
N VAL A 276 16.02 -20.57 -8.20
CA VAL A 276 16.47 -20.43 -6.81
C VAL A 276 16.05 -19.08 -6.23
N ILE A 277 16.24 -17.99 -6.97
CA ILE A 277 15.87 -16.63 -6.58
C ILE A 277 14.36 -16.48 -6.30
N ALA A 278 13.52 -17.21 -7.01
CA ALA A 278 12.07 -17.13 -6.83
C ALA A 278 11.57 -17.82 -5.55
N LYS A 279 12.37 -18.74 -5.01
CA LYS A 279 12.09 -19.45 -3.74
C LYS A 279 12.68 -18.75 -2.52
N ASP A 280 13.67 -17.89 -2.73
CA ASP A 280 14.33 -17.14 -1.66
C ASP A 280 13.44 -15.98 -1.18
N GLU A 281 13.33 -15.80 0.14
CA GLU A 281 12.45 -14.78 0.74
C GLU A 281 12.84 -13.34 0.38
N VAL A 282 14.13 -13.07 0.20
CA VAL A 282 14.66 -11.74 -0.15
C VAL A 282 14.84 -11.61 -1.65
N GLY A 283 15.40 -12.64 -2.30
CA GLY A 283 15.63 -12.68 -3.75
C GLY A 283 14.34 -12.53 -4.55
N SER A 284 13.22 -13.08 -4.05
CA SER A 284 11.90 -12.91 -4.67
C SER A 284 11.50 -11.45 -4.88
N PHE A 285 11.86 -10.54 -3.96
CA PHE A 285 11.60 -9.10 -4.09
C PHE A 285 12.31 -8.50 -5.31
N MET A 286 13.49 -9.02 -5.67
CA MET A 286 14.17 -8.58 -6.89
C MET A 286 13.44 -9.02 -8.15
N VAL A 287 12.88 -10.23 -8.17
CA VAL A 287 12.08 -10.70 -9.32
C VAL A 287 10.80 -9.87 -9.45
N GLU A 288 10.12 -9.56 -8.34
CA GLU A 288 8.98 -8.64 -8.35
C GLU A 288 9.38 -7.25 -8.88
N GLN A 289 10.55 -6.74 -8.48
CA GLN A 289 11.02 -5.43 -8.94
C GLN A 289 11.39 -5.44 -10.42
N ILE A 290 11.98 -6.52 -10.93
CA ILE A 290 12.23 -6.69 -12.36
C ILE A 290 10.92 -6.64 -13.15
N LEU A 291 9.89 -7.34 -12.69
CA LEU A 291 8.55 -7.32 -13.30
C LEU A 291 7.90 -5.93 -13.27
N ASN A 292 8.19 -5.10 -12.26
CA ASN A 292 7.70 -3.73 -12.19
C ASN A 292 8.38 -2.80 -13.20
N LEU A 293 9.64 -3.06 -13.52
CA LEU A 293 10.50 -2.18 -14.32
C LEU A 293 10.67 -2.62 -15.78
N CYS A 294 10.31 -3.87 -16.13
CA CYS A 294 10.53 -4.40 -17.47
C CYS A 294 9.65 -3.70 -18.52
N SER A 295 10.23 -3.48 -19.71
CA SER A 295 9.49 -3.03 -20.90
C SER A 295 8.57 -4.13 -21.43
N GLY A 296 7.59 -3.79 -22.31
CA GLY A 296 6.64 -4.77 -22.84
C GLY A 296 7.31 -5.94 -23.57
N GLU A 297 8.30 -5.65 -24.41
CA GLU A 297 9.07 -6.70 -25.11
C GLU A 297 9.84 -7.59 -24.13
N PHE A 298 10.47 -6.97 -23.13
CA PHE A 298 11.22 -7.68 -22.12
C PHE A 298 10.30 -8.48 -21.18
N TYR A 299 9.08 -7.99 -20.91
CA TYR A 299 8.07 -8.74 -20.19
C TYR A 299 7.74 -10.06 -20.90
N THR A 300 7.56 -10.02 -22.22
CA THR A 300 7.27 -11.21 -23.04
C THR A 300 8.42 -12.21 -23.01
N GLU A 301 9.66 -11.75 -23.10
CA GLU A 301 10.88 -12.57 -23.01
C GLU A 301 10.97 -13.25 -21.63
N LEU A 302 10.74 -12.45 -20.57
CA LEU A 302 10.76 -12.91 -19.18
C LEU A 302 9.68 -13.95 -18.92
N TYR A 303 8.43 -13.70 -19.39
CA TYR A 303 7.33 -14.63 -19.29
C TYR A 303 7.65 -15.99 -19.91
N LYS A 304 8.14 -16.00 -21.16
CA LYS A 304 8.48 -17.22 -21.87
C LYS A 304 9.60 -18.00 -21.18
N LYS A 305 10.61 -17.31 -20.65
CA LYS A 305 11.79 -17.93 -20.05
C LYS A 305 11.51 -18.50 -18.65
N LEU A 306 10.77 -17.79 -17.79
CA LEU A 306 10.68 -18.12 -16.38
C LEU A 306 9.32 -18.67 -15.94
N PHE A 307 8.24 -18.33 -16.66
CA PHE A 307 6.89 -18.53 -16.14
C PHE A 307 6.05 -19.51 -16.94
N LYS A 308 6.13 -19.49 -18.28
CA LYS A 308 5.28 -20.30 -19.15
C LYS A 308 5.38 -21.79 -18.81
N GLY A 309 4.24 -22.45 -18.57
CA GLY A 309 4.14 -23.85 -18.19
C GLY A 309 4.47 -24.13 -16.71
N LYS A 310 4.74 -23.11 -15.90
CA LYS A 310 5.12 -23.24 -14.48
C LYS A 310 4.25 -22.43 -13.54
N LEU A 311 3.20 -21.79 -14.02
CA LEU A 311 2.41 -20.83 -13.22
C LEU A 311 1.78 -21.47 -11.99
N LEU A 312 1.37 -22.74 -12.08
CA LEU A 312 0.85 -23.47 -10.93
C LEU A 312 1.90 -23.64 -9.83
N LEU A 313 3.17 -23.94 -10.20
CA LEU A 313 4.25 -24.02 -9.21
C LEU A 313 4.47 -22.70 -8.48
N TYR A 314 4.40 -21.57 -9.20
CA TYR A 314 4.43 -20.25 -8.58
C TYR A 314 3.20 -20.02 -7.70
N ALA A 315 2.01 -20.39 -8.15
CA ALA A 315 0.76 -20.13 -7.43
C ALA A 315 0.70 -20.81 -6.06
N VAL A 316 1.20 -22.06 -5.96
CA VAL A 316 1.16 -22.85 -4.72
C VAL A 316 2.36 -22.65 -3.81
N HIS A 317 3.42 -21.98 -4.26
CA HIS A 317 4.62 -21.76 -3.45
C HIS A 317 4.44 -20.56 -2.50
N PRO A 318 4.79 -20.67 -1.20
CA PRO A 318 4.50 -19.64 -0.20
C PRO A 318 5.19 -18.29 -0.47
N VAL A 319 6.36 -18.29 -1.12
CA VAL A 319 7.10 -17.08 -1.48
C VAL A 319 6.81 -16.66 -2.92
N SER A 320 6.87 -17.58 -3.87
CA SER A 320 6.79 -17.25 -5.29
C SER A 320 5.40 -16.82 -5.75
N ASN A 321 4.33 -17.07 -4.96
CA ASN A 321 2.99 -16.58 -5.31
C ASN A 321 2.92 -15.04 -5.40
N PHE A 322 3.78 -14.31 -4.66
CA PHE A 322 3.85 -12.85 -4.76
C PHE A 322 4.46 -12.40 -6.10
N ILE A 323 5.44 -13.16 -6.61
CA ILE A 323 5.99 -12.93 -7.96
C ILE A 323 4.90 -13.14 -9.01
N LEU A 324 4.09 -14.20 -8.89
CA LEU A 324 2.98 -14.46 -9.80
C LEU A 324 1.91 -13.35 -9.74
N GLN A 325 1.59 -12.88 -8.54
CA GLN A 325 0.69 -11.73 -8.37
C GLN A 325 1.23 -10.50 -9.13
N ARG A 326 2.53 -10.26 -9.06
CA ARG A 326 3.17 -9.15 -9.76
C ARG A 326 3.17 -9.35 -11.27
N LEU A 327 3.44 -10.56 -11.75
CA LEU A 327 3.33 -10.91 -13.18
C LEU A 327 1.94 -10.59 -13.71
N ILE A 328 0.88 -11.07 -13.05
CA ILE A 328 -0.53 -10.85 -13.44
C ILE A 328 -0.89 -9.35 -13.40
N THR A 329 -0.39 -8.60 -12.41
CA THR A 329 -0.66 -7.17 -12.29
C THR A 329 -0.05 -6.37 -13.43
N ASN A 330 1.15 -6.74 -13.88
CA ASN A 330 1.91 -5.98 -14.88
C ASN A 330 1.63 -6.38 -16.33
N VAL A 331 0.85 -7.43 -16.58
CA VAL A 331 0.45 -7.79 -17.95
C VAL A 331 -0.38 -6.66 -18.59
N LYS A 332 -0.01 -6.25 -19.80
CA LYS A 332 -0.67 -5.16 -20.55
C LYS A 332 -1.52 -5.68 -21.71
N GLU A 333 -1.09 -6.75 -22.33
CA GLU A 333 -1.68 -7.33 -23.52
C GLU A 333 -2.67 -8.43 -23.17
N LYS A 334 -3.81 -8.47 -23.88
CA LYS A 334 -4.87 -9.45 -23.63
C LYS A 334 -4.41 -10.87 -23.94
N GLU A 335 -3.67 -11.03 -25.01
CA GLU A 335 -3.15 -12.32 -25.51
C GLU A 335 -2.27 -12.99 -24.46
N HIS A 336 -1.33 -12.25 -23.86
CA HIS A 336 -0.50 -12.77 -22.77
C HIS A 336 -1.30 -13.10 -21.53
N PHE A 337 -2.32 -12.28 -21.22
CA PHE A 337 -3.19 -12.56 -20.09
C PHE A 337 -4.06 -13.80 -20.33
N GLU A 338 -4.51 -14.04 -21.56
CA GLU A 338 -5.28 -15.23 -21.92
C GLU A 338 -4.48 -16.52 -21.75
N GLU A 339 -3.17 -16.50 -22.08
CA GLU A 339 -2.26 -17.63 -21.84
C GLU A 339 -2.13 -17.87 -20.32
N ILE A 340 -1.84 -16.82 -19.53
CA ILE A 340 -1.72 -16.91 -18.07
C ILE A 340 -3.02 -17.42 -17.44
N PHE A 341 -4.14 -16.86 -17.85
CA PHE A 341 -5.46 -17.23 -17.36
C PHE A 341 -5.81 -18.69 -17.70
N GLY A 342 -5.51 -19.11 -18.94
CA GLY A 342 -5.76 -20.48 -19.41
C GLY A 342 -5.02 -21.53 -18.58
N GLU A 343 -3.78 -21.24 -18.15
CA GLU A 343 -2.98 -22.15 -17.32
C GLU A 343 -3.48 -22.19 -15.85
N LEU A 344 -4.07 -21.10 -15.33
CA LEU A 344 -4.43 -20.97 -13.92
C LEU A 344 -5.92 -21.22 -13.60
N CYS A 345 -6.82 -21.00 -14.56
CA CYS A 345 -8.27 -20.96 -14.27
C CYS A 345 -8.86 -22.30 -13.80
N GLY A 346 -8.22 -23.41 -14.11
CA GLY A 346 -8.63 -24.74 -13.64
C GLY A 346 -8.19 -25.07 -12.21
N TYR A 347 -7.31 -24.27 -11.61
CA TYR A 347 -6.68 -24.52 -10.31
C TYR A 347 -7.06 -23.50 -9.24
N LEU A 348 -8.20 -22.81 -9.40
CA LEU A 348 -8.63 -21.79 -8.42
C LEU A 348 -8.91 -22.40 -7.05
N GLU A 349 -9.49 -23.58 -7.00
CA GLU A 349 -9.74 -24.29 -5.74
C GLU A 349 -8.44 -24.65 -5.02
N ASP A 350 -7.40 -25.10 -5.74
CA ASP A 350 -6.08 -25.39 -5.17
C ASP A 350 -5.45 -24.14 -4.57
N MET A 351 -5.55 -22.98 -5.26
CA MET A 351 -5.05 -21.70 -4.75
C MET A 351 -5.81 -21.24 -3.51
N LEU A 352 -7.13 -21.47 -3.46
CA LEU A 352 -7.96 -21.19 -2.28
C LEU A 352 -7.58 -22.11 -1.12
N ALA A 353 -7.35 -23.39 -1.39
CA ALA A 353 -6.99 -24.39 -0.38
C ALA A 353 -5.63 -24.11 0.27
N VAL A 354 -4.64 -23.60 -0.46
CA VAL A 354 -3.34 -23.17 0.09
C VAL A 354 -3.36 -21.76 0.66
N ASN A 355 -4.51 -21.07 0.64
CA ASN A 355 -4.69 -19.69 1.13
C ASN A 355 -3.88 -18.64 0.37
N HIS A 356 -3.54 -18.87 -0.92
CA HIS A 356 -2.87 -17.89 -1.78
C HIS A 356 -3.87 -17.01 -2.54
N LEU A 357 -4.81 -16.44 -1.80
CA LEU A 357 -5.95 -15.65 -2.30
C LEU A 357 -5.55 -14.42 -3.11
N GLY A 358 -4.33 -13.93 -2.89
CA GLY A 358 -3.78 -12.81 -3.65
C GLY A 358 -3.73 -13.09 -5.15
N VAL A 359 -3.41 -14.31 -5.58
CA VAL A 359 -3.36 -14.70 -7.00
C VAL A 359 -4.76 -14.59 -7.62
N VAL A 360 -5.77 -15.16 -6.96
CA VAL A 360 -7.17 -15.13 -7.42
C VAL A 360 -7.71 -13.70 -7.52
N THR A 361 -7.39 -12.85 -6.53
CA THR A 361 -7.80 -11.44 -6.56
C THR A 361 -7.13 -10.67 -7.70
N ARG A 362 -5.84 -10.94 -8.01
CA ARG A 362 -5.15 -10.31 -9.15
C ARG A 362 -5.68 -10.79 -10.50
N LEU A 363 -6.09 -12.05 -10.62
CA LEU A 363 -6.80 -12.52 -11.83
C LEU A 363 -8.10 -11.73 -12.05
N ALA A 364 -8.92 -11.56 -11.00
CA ALA A 364 -10.17 -10.81 -11.09
C ALA A 364 -9.94 -9.32 -11.42
N GLU A 365 -8.95 -8.69 -10.77
CA GLU A 365 -8.54 -7.31 -11.07
C GLU A 365 -8.15 -7.15 -12.54
N THR A 366 -7.35 -8.08 -13.06
CA THR A 366 -6.85 -8.02 -14.44
C THR A 366 -7.93 -8.34 -15.45
N CYS A 367 -8.85 -9.28 -15.18
CA CYS A 367 -10.04 -9.51 -15.99
C CYS A 367 -10.90 -8.24 -16.11
N HIS A 368 -11.04 -7.48 -15.01
CA HIS A 368 -11.75 -6.20 -15.05
C HIS A 368 -10.97 -5.16 -15.85
N ARG A 369 -9.66 -5.00 -15.60
CA ARG A 369 -8.80 -4.00 -16.24
C ARG A 369 -8.69 -4.19 -17.76
N LEU A 370 -8.52 -5.43 -18.21
CA LEU A 370 -8.38 -5.76 -19.65
C LEU A 370 -9.73 -6.03 -20.34
N GLY A 371 -10.81 -6.21 -19.58
CA GLY A 371 -12.14 -6.49 -20.11
C GLY A 371 -12.27 -7.84 -20.80
N CYS A 372 -11.52 -8.87 -20.37
CA CYS A 372 -11.51 -10.21 -20.94
C CYS A 372 -11.65 -11.30 -19.88
N ASN A 373 -12.02 -12.51 -20.29
CA ASN A 373 -12.16 -13.72 -19.46
C ASN A 373 -13.10 -13.60 -18.23
N GLN A 374 -13.95 -12.55 -18.15
CA GLN A 374 -14.79 -12.28 -16.99
C GLN A 374 -15.80 -13.41 -16.72
N GLU A 375 -16.47 -13.91 -17.74
CA GLU A 375 -17.46 -15.01 -17.62
C GLU A 375 -16.77 -16.36 -17.29
N LYS A 376 -15.60 -16.59 -17.90
CA LYS A 376 -14.81 -17.80 -17.60
C LYS A 376 -14.36 -17.79 -16.14
N LEU A 377 -13.88 -16.65 -15.64
CA LEU A 377 -13.48 -16.51 -14.23
C LEU A 377 -14.66 -16.76 -13.28
N LEU A 378 -15.84 -16.16 -13.57
CA LEU A 378 -17.04 -16.37 -12.78
C LEU A 378 -17.44 -17.86 -12.71
N ARG A 379 -17.38 -18.54 -13.85
CA ARG A 379 -17.68 -19.98 -13.91
C ARG A 379 -16.68 -20.79 -13.10
N SER A 380 -15.38 -20.52 -13.26
CA SER A 380 -14.33 -21.22 -12.49
C SER A 380 -14.42 -20.95 -10.99
N LEU A 381 -14.76 -19.71 -10.57
CA LEU A 381 -15.01 -19.39 -9.16
C LEU A 381 -16.22 -20.14 -8.61
N LYS A 382 -17.33 -20.19 -9.35
CA LYS A 382 -18.52 -20.97 -8.93
C LYS A 382 -18.19 -22.44 -8.78
N ALA A 383 -17.37 -23.01 -9.67
CA ALA A 383 -16.90 -24.39 -9.54
C ALA A 383 -16.03 -24.57 -8.29
N ALA A 384 -15.06 -23.68 -8.05
CA ALA A 384 -14.16 -23.74 -6.90
C ALA A 384 -14.87 -23.55 -5.54
N PHE A 385 -16.01 -22.87 -5.51
CA PHE A 385 -16.87 -22.73 -4.32
C PHE A 385 -18.01 -23.74 -4.26
N HIS A 386 -18.06 -24.72 -5.15
CA HIS A 386 -19.07 -25.78 -5.26
C HIS A 386 -20.50 -25.24 -5.38
N CYS A 387 -20.66 -24.11 -6.07
CA CYS A 387 -21.96 -23.50 -6.32
C CYS A 387 -22.29 -23.34 -7.82
N LEU A 388 -21.62 -24.10 -8.72
CA LEU A 388 -21.92 -24.11 -10.13
C LEU A 388 -23.13 -25.03 -10.45
N GLU A 389 -23.19 -26.17 -9.79
CA GLU A 389 -24.24 -27.19 -9.93
C GLU A 389 -24.66 -27.68 -8.53
N PRO A 390 -25.96 -27.89 -8.27
CA PRO A 390 -27.11 -27.56 -9.12
C PRO A 390 -27.35 -26.03 -9.26
N VAL A 391 -28.12 -25.61 -10.27
CA VAL A 391 -28.33 -24.20 -10.64
C VAL A 391 -28.86 -23.33 -9.49
N GLU A 392 -29.61 -23.92 -8.55
CA GLU A 392 -30.16 -23.24 -7.37
C GLU A 392 -29.03 -22.69 -6.47
N ARG A 393 -27.85 -23.33 -6.47
CA ARG A 393 -26.69 -22.88 -5.69
C ARG A 393 -26.03 -21.63 -6.28
N GLU A 394 -26.22 -21.34 -7.57
CA GLU A 394 -25.59 -20.18 -8.24
C GLU A 394 -25.94 -18.83 -7.58
N THR A 395 -27.13 -18.74 -6.99
CA THR A 395 -27.55 -17.50 -6.30
C THR A 395 -26.89 -17.32 -4.94
N LYS A 396 -26.18 -18.32 -4.43
CA LYS A 396 -25.51 -18.32 -3.11
C LYS A 396 -24.02 -17.96 -3.17
N VAL A 397 -23.51 -17.55 -4.31
CA VAL A 397 -22.07 -17.30 -4.49
C VAL A 397 -21.50 -16.15 -3.64
N ALA A 398 -22.27 -15.08 -3.38
CA ALA A 398 -21.77 -13.93 -2.63
C ALA A 398 -21.39 -14.23 -1.18
N PRO A 399 -22.19 -14.92 -0.36
CA PRO A 399 -21.78 -15.29 0.99
C PRO A 399 -20.58 -16.26 1.00
N LEU A 400 -20.47 -17.18 0.03
CA LEU A 400 -19.32 -18.09 -0.10
C LEU A 400 -18.01 -17.33 -0.40
N LEU A 401 -18.06 -16.37 -1.33
CA LEU A 401 -16.91 -15.49 -1.61
C LEU A 401 -16.53 -14.68 -0.37
N LEU A 402 -17.50 -14.10 0.33
CA LEU A 402 -17.23 -13.24 1.48
C LEU A 402 -16.68 -14.02 2.68
N SER A 403 -17.12 -15.25 2.90
CA SER A 403 -16.61 -16.14 3.96
C SER A 403 -15.38 -16.95 3.54
N LEU A 404 -15.08 -17.05 2.23
CA LEU A 404 -14.05 -17.91 1.63
C LEU A 404 -14.21 -19.38 2.05
N THR A 405 -15.44 -19.88 1.97
CA THR A 405 -15.79 -21.28 2.28
C THR A 405 -16.56 -21.90 1.12
N THR A 406 -16.38 -23.21 0.90
CA THR A 406 -17.19 -23.94 -0.08
C THR A 406 -18.64 -24.06 0.38
N TYR A 407 -19.54 -24.37 -0.54
CA TYR A 407 -20.97 -24.49 -0.27
C TYR A 407 -21.26 -25.43 0.90
N GLU A 408 -20.66 -26.63 0.89
CA GLU A 408 -20.87 -27.67 1.91
C GLU A 408 -20.44 -27.19 3.30
N ILE A 409 -19.27 -26.53 3.40
CA ILE A 409 -18.76 -26.02 4.67
C ILE A 409 -19.65 -24.89 5.19
N TYR A 410 -20.07 -23.97 4.30
CA TYR A 410 -20.89 -22.83 4.69
C TYR A 410 -22.26 -23.25 5.22
N TYR A 411 -22.92 -24.19 4.55
CA TYR A 411 -24.23 -24.69 4.96
C TYR A 411 -24.17 -25.87 5.95
N GLY A 412 -22.97 -26.31 6.37
CA GLY A 412 -22.79 -27.39 7.36
C GLY A 412 -23.24 -28.73 6.88
N MET A 413 -23.15 -29.00 5.57
CA MET A 413 -23.49 -30.33 4.99
C MET A 413 -22.43 -31.37 5.37
N THR A 414 -22.85 -32.57 5.71
CA THR A 414 -21.96 -33.71 5.97
C THR A 414 -21.83 -34.62 4.74
N ASP A 415 -20.78 -35.44 4.68
CA ASP A 415 -20.57 -36.37 3.55
C ASP A 415 -21.77 -37.32 3.33
N SER A 416 -22.61 -37.53 4.34
CA SER A 416 -23.85 -38.28 4.24
C SER A 416 -24.99 -37.51 3.57
N ASP A 417 -24.99 -36.18 3.71
CA ASP A 417 -26.01 -35.33 3.10
C ASP A 417 -25.77 -35.15 1.60
N VAL A 418 -24.49 -35.14 1.16
CA VAL A 418 -24.10 -35.06 -0.25
C VAL A 418 -24.50 -36.27 -1.07
N LYS A 419 -24.60 -37.46 -0.44
CA LYS A 419 -24.99 -38.73 -1.12
C LYS A 419 -26.51 -38.93 -1.22
N LYS A 420 -27.33 -38.10 -0.55
CA LYS A 420 -28.78 -38.18 -0.49
C LYS A 420 -29.53 -37.21 -1.38
N GLU A 421 -28.84 -36.40 -2.16
CA GLU A 421 -29.52 -35.46 -3.11
C GLU A 421 -30.33 -36.19 -4.20
N ASP A 422 -30.13 -37.53 -4.37
CA ASP A 422 -30.90 -38.38 -5.31
C ASP A 422 -32.15 -39.03 -4.67
N GLU A 423 -32.40 -38.90 -3.36
CA GLU A 423 -33.55 -39.54 -2.70
C GLU A 423 -34.47 -38.49 -2.03
N THR A 424 -35.76 -38.62 -2.32
CA THR A 424 -36.85 -37.65 -2.03
C THR A 424 -37.28 -37.51 -0.56
N ASP A 425 -36.45 -37.83 0.43
CA ASP A 425 -36.78 -37.66 1.84
C ASP A 425 -36.20 -36.35 2.41
N LYS A 426 -37.08 -35.32 2.45
CA LYS A 426 -36.77 -34.00 2.97
C LYS A 426 -36.68 -34.00 4.50
N GLU A 427 -35.47 -34.10 5.05
CA GLU A 427 -35.22 -33.56 6.41
C GLU A 427 -35.39 -32.04 6.44
N PRO A 428 -35.95 -31.46 7.54
CA PRO A 428 -36.12 -30.02 7.64
C PRO A 428 -34.77 -29.31 7.53
N PRO A 429 -34.68 -28.21 6.76
CA PRO A 429 -33.42 -27.53 6.53
C PRO A 429 -32.81 -27.08 7.86
N LYS A 430 -31.55 -27.47 8.12
CA LYS A 430 -30.71 -26.83 9.15
C LYS A 430 -30.79 -25.31 8.89
N LYS A 431 -30.98 -24.53 9.96
CA LYS A 431 -31.08 -23.04 9.85
C LYS A 431 -29.99 -22.53 8.94
N ASP A 432 -30.38 -21.79 7.90
CA ASP A 432 -29.41 -21.13 7.03
C ASP A 432 -28.42 -20.32 7.87
N PRO A 433 -27.10 -20.49 7.68
CA PRO A 433 -26.10 -19.71 8.37
C PRO A 433 -26.33 -18.22 8.13
N VAL A 434 -25.88 -17.39 9.05
CA VAL A 434 -25.88 -15.94 8.91
C VAL A 434 -24.45 -15.48 8.65
N LEU A 435 -24.25 -14.68 7.62
CA LEU A 435 -22.93 -14.10 7.31
C LEU A 435 -22.53 -13.11 8.41
N THR A 436 -21.57 -13.48 9.25
CA THR A 436 -21.01 -12.64 10.34
C THR A 436 -19.59 -12.21 10.04
N ASP A 437 -18.76 -13.13 9.56
CA ASP A 437 -17.36 -12.91 9.31
C ASP A 437 -17.11 -12.67 7.80
N ILE A 438 -16.42 -11.57 7.49
CA ILE A 438 -16.10 -11.18 6.12
C ILE A 438 -14.60 -11.20 5.93
N ASN A 439 -14.15 -12.07 5.04
CA ASN A 439 -12.74 -12.19 4.72
C ASN A 439 -12.28 -11.01 3.87
N TYR A 440 -11.08 -10.51 4.14
CA TYR A 440 -10.47 -9.40 3.42
C TYR A 440 -10.32 -9.67 1.91
N HIS A 441 -9.76 -10.83 1.54
CA HIS A 441 -9.59 -11.19 0.13
C HIS A 441 -10.90 -11.49 -0.57
N GLY A 442 -11.86 -12.12 0.13
CA GLY A 442 -13.21 -12.34 -0.38
C GLY A 442 -13.91 -11.03 -0.70
N SER A 443 -13.76 -10.03 0.19
CA SER A 443 -14.27 -8.68 -0.05
C SER A 443 -13.66 -8.04 -1.29
N ILE A 444 -12.30 -8.07 -1.45
CA ILE A 444 -11.62 -7.50 -2.62
C ILE A 444 -12.05 -8.22 -3.90
N LEU A 445 -12.15 -9.54 -3.86
CA LEU A 445 -12.58 -10.34 -5.00
C LEU A 445 -13.99 -9.91 -5.47
N LEU A 446 -14.94 -9.84 -4.54
CA LEU A 446 -16.31 -9.40 -4.87
C LEU A 446 -16.36 -7.96 -5.38
N GLN A 447 -15.53 -7.06 -4.84
CA GLN A 447 -15.41 -5.67 -5.35
C GLN A 447 -15.00 -5.64 -6.83
N HIS A 448 -14.08 -6.50 -7.27
CA HIS A 448 -13.68 -6.59 -8.69
C HIS A 448 -14.81 -7.20 -9.54
N LEU A 449 -15.45 -8.27 -9.06
CA LEU A 449 -16.56 -8.92 -9.78
C LEU A 449 -17.76 -7.99 -10.00
N LEU A 450 -18.07 -7.12 -9.03
CA LEU A 450 -19.12 -6.10 -9.14
C LEU A 450 -18.81 -5.00 -10.18
N LYS A 451 -17.56 -4.87 -10.61
CA LYS A 451 -17.12 -3.94 -11.66
C LYS A 451 -17.08 -4.57 -13.06
N PHE A 452 -17.36 -5.86 -13.21
CA PHE A 452 -17.40 -6.54 -14.50
C PHE A 452 -18.45 -5.96 -15.42
N GLY A 453 -18.30 -6.20 -16.73
CA GLY A 453 -19.26 -5.74 -17.74
C GLY A 453 -20.68 -6.29 -17.50
N ASN A 454 -20.80 -7.53 -17.00
CA ASN A 454 -22.07 -8.14 -16.64
C ASN A 454 -22.01 -8.71 -15.20
N PRO A 455 -22.24 -7.88 -14.16
CA PRO A 455 -22.19 -8.31 -12.77
C PRO A 455 -23.52 -8.91 -12.27
N LYS A 456 -24.48 -9.17 -13.13
CA LYS A 456 -25.87 -9.54 -12.77
C LYS A 456 -25.95 -10.68 -11.74
N GLN A 457 -25.18 -11.74 -11.92
CA GLN A 457 -25.20 -12.89 -10.99
C GLN A 457 -24.70 -12.50 -9.58
N MET A 458 -23.63 -11.69 -9.51
CA MET A 458 -23.09 -11.20 -8.24
C MET A 458 -24.07 -10.25 -7.53
N VAL A 459 -24.70 -9.38 -8.31
CA VAL A 459 -25.75 -8.45 -7.83
C VAL A 459 -26.94 -9.23 -7.29
N THR A 460 -27.43 -10.24 -8.02
CA THR A 460 -28.55 -11.07 -7.57
C THR A 460 -28.20 -11.79 -6.28
N SER A 461 -27.05 -12.45 -6.23
CA SER A 461 -26.60 -13.19 -5.05
C SER A 461 -26.42 -12.25 -3.83
N LEU A 462 -25.87 -11.05 -4.03
CA LEU A 462 -25.73 -10.07 -2.96
C LEU A 462 -27.09 -9.57 -2.44
N LEU A 463 -28.05 -9.36 -3.34
CA LEU A 463 -29.41 -8.94 -2.99
C LEU A 463 -30.23 -10.06 -2.33
N GLU A 464 -29.87 -11.33 -2.44
CA GLU A 464 -30.49 -12.42 -1.72
C GLU A 464 -30.09 -12.51 -0.24
N LEU A 465 -29.01 -11.85 0.17
CA LEU A 465 -28.61 -11.78 1.58
C LEU A 465 -29.75 -11.24 2.46
N LYS A 466 -29.87 -11.78 3.69
CA LYS A 466 -30.86 -11.31 4.66
C LYS A 466 -30.59 -9.85 5.04
N PRO A 467 -31.60 -9.06 5.42
CA PRO A 467 -31.41 -7.65 5.83
C PRO A 467 -30.33 -7.47 6.91
N VAL A 468 -30.25 -8.40 7.87
CA VAL A 468 -29.23 -8.40 8.92
C VAL A 468 -27.83 -8.63 8.36
N GLU A 469 -27.68 -9.50 7.36
CA GLU A 469 -26.40 -9.75 6.70
C GLU A 469 -25.93 -8.55 5.88
N LEU A 470 -26.86 -7.88 5.18
CA LEU A 470 -26.56 -6.63 4.47
C LEU A 470 -26.16 -5.50 5.43
N LYS A 471 -26.80 -5.42 6.60
CA LYS A 471 -26.38 -4.51 7.68
C LYS A 471 -24.96 -4.88 8.17
N ASN A 472 -24.71 -6.17 8.46
CA ASN A 472 -23.40 -6.64 8.90
C ASN A 472 -22.33 -6.31 7.84
N LEU A 473 -22.64 -6.52 6.56
CA LEU A 473 -21.77 -6.16 5.44
C LEU A 473 -21.44 -4.65 5.44
N ALA A 474 -22.46 -3.78 5.58
CA ALA A 474 -22.28 -2.33 5.60
C ALA A 474 -21.47 -1.84 6.83
N CYS A 475 -21.58 -2.51 7.97
CA CYS A 475 -20.91 -2.15 9.22
C CYS A 475 -19.51 -2.77 9.37
N ASN A 476 -19.15 -3.78 8.56
CA ASN A 476 -17.88 -4.46 8.65
C ASN A 476 -16.76 -3.65 7.96
N PRO A 477 -15.52 -3.60 8.51
CA PRO A 477 -14.40 -2.88 7.88
C PRO A 477 -14.10 -3.30 6.44
N CYS A 478 -14.17 -4.61 6.13
CA CYS A 478 -13.94 -5.13 4.78
C CYS A 478 -15.22 -5.08 3.94
N GLY A 479 -16.36 -5.41 4.54
CA GLY A 479 -17.66 -5.46 3.86
C GLY A 479 -18.17 -4.11 3.37
N SER A 480 -17.88 -3.02 4.09
CA SER A 480 -18.24 -1.65 3.69
C SER A 480 -17.74 -1.29 2.30
N HIS A 481 -16.54 -1.74 1.94
CA HIS A 481 -15.96 -1.51 0.60
C HIS A 481 -16.68 -2.28 -0.52
N VAL A 482 -17.33 -3.41 -0.20
CA VAL A 482 -18.19 -4.12 -1.16
C VAL A 482 -19.43 -3.29 -1.47
N VAL A 483 -20.04 -2.70 -0.45
CA VAL A 483 -21.19 -1.80 -0.63
C VAL A 483 -20.78 -0.55 -1.41
N ASP A 484 -19.63 0.03 -1.10
CA ASP A 484 -19.08 1.15 -1.88
C ASP A 484 -18.90 0.77 -3.36
N ALA A 485 -18.29 -0.39 -3.64
CA ALA A 485 -18.09 -0.88 -5.01
C ALA A 485 -19.44 -1.12 -5.75
N PHE A 486 -20.45 -1.64 -5.05
CA PHE A 486 -21.78 -1.85 -5.58
C PHE A 486 -22.43 -0.54 -6.03
N PHE A 487 -22.37 0.50 -5.20
CA PHE A 487 -22.97 1.81 -5.54
C PHE A 487 -22.15 2.61 -6.55
N GLN A 488 -20.82 2.46 -6.56
CA GLN A 488 -19.94 3.17 -7.50
C GLN A 488 -19.82 2.48 -8.87
N SER A 489 -20.21 1.21 -9.00
CA SER A 489 -20.09 0.48 -10.26
C SER A 489 -20.95 1.11 -11.36
N LYS A 490 -20.35 1.32 -12.54
CA LYS A 490 -21.03 1.86 -13.74
C LYS A 490 -21.94 0.85 -14.41
N THR A 491 -21.76 -0.43 -14.13
CA THR A 491 -22.49 -1.55 -14.76
C THR A 491 -23.72 -1.98 -13.97
N ILE A 492 -23.87 -1.50 -12.72
CA ILE A 492 -25.03 -1.81 -11.87
C ILE A 492 -26.10 -0.73 -12.03
N GLY A 493 -27.27 -1.14 -12.50
CA GLY A 493 -28.41 -0.26 -12.77
C GLY A 493 -29.09 0.28 -11.52
N GLU A 494 -29.87 1.35 -11.69
CA GLU A 494 -30.60 2.05 -10.63
C GLU A 494 -31.57 1.14 -9.87
N LYS A 495 -32.29 0.26 -10.59
CA LYS A 495 -33.22 -0.70 -9.97
C LYS A 495 -32.55 -1.63 -8.95
N SER A 496 -31.31 -2.08 -9.21
CA SER A 496 -30.58 -2.93 -8.27
C SER A 496 -30.14 -2.14 -7.03
N ARG A 497 -29.75 -0.86 -7.20
CA ARG A 497 -29.43 0.03 -6.07
C ARG A 497 -30.66 0.32 -5.20
N GLU A 498 -31.80 0.54 -5.83
CA GLU A 498 -33.09 0.69 -5.14
C GLU A 498 -33.47 -0.57 -4.36
N ALA A 499 -33.30 -1.75 -4.96
CA ALA A 499 -33.56 -3.01 -4.30
C ALA A 499 -32.68 -3.19 -3.05
N PHE A 500 -31.38 -2.85 -3.13
CA PHE A 500 -30.47 -2.89 -1.98
C PHE A 500 -30.96 -1.98 -0.84
N VAL A 501 -31.28 -0.71 -1.15
CA VAL A 501 -31.76 0.27 -0.17
C VAL A 501 -33.05 -0.19 0.50
N ASN A 502 -33.99 -0.73 -0.29
CA ASN A 502 -35.27 -1.25 0.25
C ASN A 502 -35.04 -2.45 1.19
N ARG A 503 -34.04 -3.31 0.93
CA ARG A 503 -33.76 -4.47 1.79
C ARG A 503 -33.13 -4.11 3.13
N ILE A 504 -32.37 -3.02 3.22
CA ILE A 504 -31.79 -2.55 4.49
C ILE A 504 -32.69 -1.59 5.25
N LYS A 505 -33.93 -1.37 4.79
CA LYS A 505 -34.92 -0.56 5.50
C LYS A 505 -35.22 -1.16 6.87
N GLY A 506 -35.26 -0.32 7.91
CA GLY A 506 -35.37 -0.72 9.30
C GLY A 506 -34.02 -0.94 10.00
N GLN A 507 -32.89 -0.82 9.26
CA GLN A 507 -31.53 -0.98 9.79
C GLN A 507 -30.69 0.32 9.71
N TYR A 508 -31.26 1.43 9.19
CA TYR A 508 -30.49 2.66 8.94
C TYR A 508 -29.91 3.26 10.22
N LEU A 509 -30.60 3.15 11.34
CA LEU A 509 -30.07 3.66 12.61
C LEU A 509 -28.83 2.92 13.07
N ASP A 510 -28.85 1.58 13.04
CA ASP A 510 -27.73 0.73 13.42
C ASP A 510 -26.52 0.98 12.50
N ILE A 511 -26.77 1.16 11.20
CA ILE A 511 -25.76 1.48 10.21
C ILE A 511 -25.18 2.88 10.48
N ALA A 512 -26.01 3.89 10.75
CA ALA A 512 -25.60 5.26 11.02
C ALA A 512 -24.74 5.39 12.28
N CYS A 513 -25.05 4.63 13.32
CA CYS A 513 -24.30 4.64 14.59
C CYS A 513 -23.05 3.75 14.61
N ASN A 514 -22.68 3.17 13.46
CA ASN A 514 -21.47 2.36 13.35
C ASN A 514 -20.33 3.14 12.64
N LYS A 515 -19.08 2.90 13.06
CA LYS A 515 -17.89 3.57 12.51
C LYS A 515 -17.76 3.46 11.00
N ASN A 516 -17.94 2.26 10.42
CA ASN A 516 -17.85 2.01 8.98
C ASN A 516 -19.21 2.25 8.32
N GLY A 517 -20.28 1.79 8.96
CA GLY A 517 -21.65 1.95 8.48
C GLY A 517 -22.04 3.39 8.21
N SER A 518 -21.63 4.34 9.05
CA SER A 518 -21.93 5.77 8.84
C SER A 518 -21.38 6.28 7.49
N ARG A 519 -20.15 5.91 7.14
CA ARG A 519 -19.53 6.25 5.85
C ARG A 519 -20.22 5.56 4.67
N THR A 520 -20.55 4.28 4.85
CA THR A 520 -21.32 3.51 3.86
C THR A 520 -22.69 4.14 3.62
N LEU A 521 -23.37 4.56 4.65
CA LEU A 521 -24.68 5.23 4.52
C LEU A 521 -24.56 6.59 3.84
N GLU A 522 -23.49 7.34 4.08
CA GLU A 522 -23.19 8.57 3.32
C GLU A 522 -22.92 8.28 1.83
N MET A 523 -22.26 7.17 1.51
CA MET A 523 -22.05 6.73 0.13
C MET A 523 -23.39 6.37 -0.52
N ILE A 524 -24.23 5.58 0.14
CA ILE A 524 -25.57 5.24 -0.30
C ILE A 524 -26.37 6.53 -0.57
N TRP A 525 -26.36 7.48 0.37
CA TRP A 525 -27.07 8.76 0.28
C TRP A 525 -26.74 9.56 -0.99
N LYS A 526 -25.49 9.50 -1.44
CA LYS A 526 -25.05 10.19 -2.69
C LYS A 526 -25.66 9.60 -3.96
N HIS A 527 -26.01 8.29 -3.95
CA HIS A 527 -26.43 7.54 -5.13
C HIS A 527 -27.93 7.22 -5.16
N VAL A 528 -28.68 7.56 -4.13
CA VAL A 528 -30.12 7.28 -4.03
C VAL A 528 -30.96 8.48 -4.48
N ASN A 529 -32.18 8.18 -4.98
CA ASN A 529 -33.14 9.20 -5.40
C ASN A 529 -33.80 9.93 -4.23
N THR A 530 -34.57 10.98 -4.52
CA THR A 530 -35.25 11.83 -3.51
C THR A 530 -36.19 11.01 -2.62
N SER A 531 -36.98 10.11 -3.21
CA SER A 531 -37.93 9.27 -2.46
C SER A 531 -37.24 8.39 -1.42
N GLN A 532 -36.09 7.79 -1.79
CA GLN A 532 -35.29 6.98 -0.88
C GLN A 532 -34.61 7.82 0.21
N LYS A 533 -34.14 9.03 -0.13
CA LYS A 533 -33.63 9.99 0.88
C LYS A 533 -34.69 10.34 1.93
N ILE A 534 -35.91 10.59 1.48
CA ILE A 534 -37.03 10.84 2.38
C ILE A 534 -37.31 9.60 3.26
N ALA A 535 -37.26 8.39 2.71
CA ALA A 535 -37.47 7.16 3.47
C ALA A 535 -36.38 6.97 4.56
N ILE A 536 -35.10 7.17 4.21
CA ILE A 536 -33.98 7.11 5.13
C ILE A 536 -34.12 8.19 6.22
N ALA A 537 -34.37 9.44 5.83
CA ALA A 537 -34.56 10.55 6.77
C ALA A 537 -35.76 10.32 7.69
N THR A 538 -36.85 9.70 7.20
CA THR A 538 -38.03 9.37 8.03
C THR A 538 -37.69 8.33 9.08
N GLU A 539 -36.91 7.30 8.76
CA GLU A 539 -36.51 6.28 9.75
C GLU A 539 -35.56 6.87 10.80
N LEU A 540 -34.53 7.60 10.36
CA LEU A 540 -33.56 8.23 11.23
C LEU A 540 -34.21 9.32 12.14
N GLY A 541 -35.15 10.09 11.58
CA GLY A 541 -35.87 11.14 12.30
C GLY A 541 -36.75 10.62 13.45
N LYS A 542 -37.24 9.38 13.37
CA LYS A 542 -38.00 8.76 14.46
C LYS A 542 -37.16 8.57 15.73
N GLN A 543 -35.86 8.49 15.61
CA GLN A 543 -34.93 8.29 16.71
C GLN A 543 -33.81 9.35 16.69
N GLU A 544 -34.17 10.60 16.39
CA GLU A 544 -33.25 11.73 16.25
C GLU A 544 -32.31 11.89 17.44
N HIS A 545 -32.83 11.75 18.66
CA HIS A 545 -32.02 11.88 19.88
C HIS A 545 -30.91 10.82 19.97
N LYS A 546 -31.14 9.59 19.51
CA LYS A 546 -30.11 8.52 19.52
C LYS A 546 -29.01 8.80 18.50
N ILE A 547 -29.38 9.13 17.28
CA ILE A 547 -28.39 9.39 16.22
C ILE A 547 -27.58 10.65 16.50
N ARG A 548 -28.20 11.69 17.13
CA ARG A 548 -27.54 12.92 17.51
C ARG A 548 -26.55 12.71 18.67
N GLY A 549 -26.87 11.81 19.62
CA GLY A 549 -26.01 11.48 20.76
C GLY A 549 -24.88 10.51 20.46
N ASP A 550 -24.92 9.79 19.32
CA ASP A 550 -23.91 8.85 18.96
C ASP A 550 -22.72 9.53 18.24
N ARG A 551 -21.50 9.05 18.51
CA ARG A 551 -20.25 9.61 17.98
C ARG A 551 -20.19 9.62 16.45
N PHE A 552 -20.68 8.58 15.78
CA PHE A 552 -20.66 8.42 14.33
C PHE A 552 -21.97 8.90 13.71
N GLY A 553 -23.10 8.58 14.35
CA GLY A 553 -24.42 9.00 13.96
C GLY A 553 -24.57 10.52 13.90
N PHE A 554 -23.87 11.27 14.74
CA PHE A 554 -23.84 12.73 14.72
C PHE A 554 -23.46 13.29 13.34
N PHE A 555 -22.47 12.71 12.66
CA PHE A 555 -22.10 13.17 11.33
C PHE A 555 -23.19 12.88 10.30
N VAL A 556 -23.81 11.71 10.34
CA VAL A 556 -24.95 11.37 9.48
C VAL A 556 -26.12 12.32 9.75
N HIS A 557 -26.46 12.55 11.02
CA HIS A 557 -27.50 13.49 11.44
C HIS A 557 -27.27 14.90 10.86
N LYS A 558 -26.03 15.41 10.95
CA LYS A 558 -25.63 16.71 10.41
C LYS A 558 -25.67 16.73 8.88
N ASN A 559 -25.01 15.75 8.21
CA ASN A 559 -24.84 15.75 6.77
C ASN A 559 -26.15 15.49 5.99
N PHE A 560 -27.09 14.76 6.58
CA PHE A 560 -28.41 14.52 5.98
C PHE A 560 -29.43 15.57 6.36
N GLY A 561 -29.10 16.49 7.27
CA GLY A 561 -30.00 17.54 7.74
C GLY A 561 -31.22 16.98 8.49
N ILE A 562 -31.03 15.90 9.28
CA ILE A 562 -32.16 15.22 9.96
C ILE A 562 -32.91 16.16 10.90
N PHE A 563 -32.22 17.05 11.60
CA PHE A 563 -32.87 18.08 12.44
C PHE A 563 -33.83 18.95 11.59
N GLN A 564 -33.35 19.44 10.44
CA GLN A 564 -34.18 20.26 9.55
C GLN A 564 -35.34 19.44 8.95
N PHE A 565 -35.11 18.16 8.62
CA PHE A 565 -36.16 17.25 8.17
C PHE A 565 -37.26 17.06 9.19
N VAL A 566 -36.91 16.91 10.48
CA VAL A 566 -37.92 16.74 11.59
C VAL A 566 -38.68 18.04 11.87
N GLN A 567 -37.99 19.20 11.87
CA GLN A 567 -38.60 20.48 12.26
C GLN A 567 -39.28 21.21 11.10
N ARG A 568 -38.67 21.16 9.89
CA ARG A 568 -39.09 21.93 8.72
C ARG A 568 -38.99 21.10 7.45
N ARG A 569 -39.81 20.06 7.36
CA ARG A 569 -39.74 19.08 6.29
C ARG A 569 -39.84 19.67 4.87
N LYS A 570 -40.75 20.66 4.68
CA LYS A 570 -40.92 21.29 3.36
C LYS A 570 -39.66 22.02 2.90
N ASP A 571 -39.07 22.82 3.79
CA ASP A 571 -37.83 23.56 3.49
C ASP A 571 -36.68 22.59 3.18
N TRP A 572 -36.60 21.45 3.89
CA TRP A 572 -35.61 20.42 3.63
C TRP A 572 -35.79 19.74 2.25
N GLU A 573 -37.05 19.41 1.88
CA GLU A 573 -37.36 18.83 0.56
C GLU A 573 -37.07 19.82 -0.58
N GLU A 574 -37.38 21.11 -0.40
CA GLU A 574 -37.06 22.19 -1.35
C GLU A 574 -35.56 22.37 -1.53
N ASN A 575 -34.81 22.42 -0.43
CA ASN A 575 -33.35 22.49 -0.45
C ASN A 575 -32.70 21.27 -1.13
N LEU A 576 -33.23 20.07 -0.86
CA LEU A 576 -32.76 18.84 -1.51
C LEU A 576 -32.95 18.91 -3.03
N ASN A 577 -34.10 19.37 -3.48
CA ASN A 577 -34.43 19.51 -4.90
C ASN A 577 -33.62 20.64 -5.57
N ALA A 578 -33.40 21.76 -4.87
CA ALA A 578 -32.57 22.86 -5.35
C ALA A 578 -31.10 22.42 -5.54
N ASN A 579 -30.56 21.68 -4.58
CA ASN A 579 -29.19 21.13 -4.68
C ASN A 579 -29.04 20.11 -5.82
N LEU A 580 -30.07 19.29 -6.07
CA LEU A 580 -30.08 18.37 -7.22
C LEU A 580 -30.12 19.12 -8.55
N LYS A 581 -30.90 20.21 -8.64
CA LYS A 581 -30.93 21.06 -9.84
C LYS A 581 -29.60 21.77 -10.07
N LYS A 582 -29.00 22.34 -9.02
CA LYS A 582 -27.67 22.97 -9.11
C LYS A 582 -26.61 21.97 -9.57
N ARG A 583 -26.59 20.76 -9.04
CA ARG A 583 -25.66 19.72 -9.43
C ARG A 583 -25.83 19.31 -10.90
N LYS A 584 -27.06 19.09 -11.37
CA LYS A 584 -27.33 18.78 -12.79
C LYS A 584 -26.87 19.89 -13.72
N LEU A 585 -27.16 21.15 -13.37
CA LEU A 585 -26.71 22.31 -14.13
C LEU A 585 -25.18 22.39 -14.19
N PHE A 586 -24.50 22.13 -13.07
CA PHE A 586 -23.05 22.13 -12.98
C PHE A 586 -22.43 20.99 -13.83
N GLU A 587 -23.01 19.79 -13.79
CA GLU A 587 -22.62 18.64 -14.62
C GLU A 587 -22.81 18.97 -16.13
N GLU A 588 -23.87 19.68 -16.48
CA GLU A 588 -24.14 20.12 -17.83
C GLU A 588 -23.15 21.18 -18.32
N ILE A 589 -22.82 22.19 -17.48
CA ILE A 589 -21.86 23.25 -17.79
C ILE A 589 -20.45 22.67 -17.97
N LEU A 590 -20.03 21.77 -17.10
CA LEU A 590 -18.71 21.13 -17.18
C LEU A 590 -18.60 20.09 -18.31
N GLY A 591 -19.71 19.74 -18.98
CA GLY A 591 -19.74 18.70 -20.00
C GLY A 591 -19.35 17.31 -19.48
N VAL A 592 -19.56 17.10 -18.18
CA VAL A 592 -19.24 15.84 -17.47
C VAL A 592 -20.54 15.13 -17.22
N ASP A 593 -20.65 13.85 -17.60
CA ASP A 593 -21.79 13.03 -17.20
C ASP A 593 -21.73 12.69 -15.71
N SER A 594 -22.81 12.20 -15.15
CA SER A 594 -22.91 11.78 -13.73
C SER A 594 -21.89 10.71 -13.31
N SER A 595 -21.10 10.20 -14.26
CA SER A 595 -19.99 9.24 -14.06
C SER A 595 -18.60 9.88 -14.17
N GLY A 596 -18.47 11.20 -14.36
CA GLY A 596 -17.18 11.90 -14.41
C GLY A 596 -16.44 11.85 -15.76
N ASN A 597 -17.06 11.35 -16.83
CA ASN A 597 -16.47 11.32 -18.17
C ASN A 597 -16.83 12.58 -18.98
N LYS A 598 -15.84 13.25 -19.56
CA LYS A 598 -16.05 14.37 -20.48
C LYS A 598 -16.75 13.90 -21.76
N LYS A 599 -17.90 14.49 -22.07
CA LYS A 599 -18.57 14.27 -23.36
C LYS A 599 -17.68 14.80 -24.48
N LYS A 600 -17.31 13.97 -25.45
CA LYS A 600 -16.68 14.42 -26.70
C LYS A 600 -17.67 15.32 -27.44
N LYS A 601 -17.49 16.63 -27.39
CA LYS A 601 -18.14 17.56 -28.30
C LYS A 601 -17.42 17.52 -29.64
N GLY A 602 -18.19 17.24 -30.70
CA GLY A 602 -17.77 17.41 -32.07
C GLY A 602 -17.40 18.88 -32.32
N SER A 603 -16.38 19.08 -33.14
CA SER A 603 -15.80 20.35 -33.50
C SER A 603 -16.80 21.35 -34.09
N SER A 604 -16.95 22.51 -33.46
CA SER A 604 -17.28 23.75 -34.15
C SER A 604 -16.54 24.91 -33.49
N LYS A 605 -15.79 25.64 -34.31
CA LYS A 605 -15.04 26.85 -33.96
C LYS A 605 -15.99 27.97 -33.56
N SER A 606 -15.66 28.74 -32.53
CA SER A 606 -15.72 30.21 -32.52
C SER A 606 -15.28 30.79 -31.19
N GLU A 607 -14.26 31.63 -31.25
CA GLU A 607 -14.06 32.95 -30.68
C GLU A 607 -14.03 33.19 -29.16
N ASP A 608 -12.91 33.76 -28.79
CA ASP A 608 -12.54 34.50 -27.59
C ASP A 608 -13.64 35.28 -26.89
N SER A 609 -13.72 35.14 -25.59
CA SER A 609 -13.97 36.29 -24.70
C SER A 609 -13.44 35.96 -23.30
N GLN A 610 -12.38 36.69 -22.96
CA GLN A 610 -11.83 36.82 -21.59
C GLN A 610 -12.87 37.50 -20.70
N LEU A 611 -13.28 36.85 -19.63
CA LEU A 611 -13.94 37.48 -18.50
C LEU A 611 -13.07 37.28 -17.27
N LYS A 612 -12.48 38.38 -16.81
CA LYS A 612 -11.83 38.50 -15.50
C LYS A 612 -12.91 38.35 -14.44
N LEU A 613 -12.67 37.45 -13.48
CA LEU A 613 -13.38 37.44 -12.21
C LEU A 613 -12.51 38.17 -11.21
N GLU A 614 -13.05 39.25 -10.66
CA GLU A 614 -12.51 39.99 -9.53
C GLU A 614 -12.72 39.22 -8.25
N ASP A 615 -11.67 39.09 -7.46
CA ASP A 615 -11.68 38.57 -6.10
C ASP A 615 -12.42 39.55 -5.18
N SER A 616 -13.37 39.07 -4.40
CA SER A 616 -13.85 39.77 -3.22
C SER A 616 -13.55 38.94 -1.99
N ASP A 617 -12.52 39.36 -1.27
CA ASP A 617 -12.18 38.93 0.08
C ASP A 617 -13.30 39.34 1.05
N ASP A 618 -13.79 38.36 1.80
CA ASP A 618 -14.42 38.59 3.11
C ASP A 618 -13.91 37.52 4.07
N GLU A 619 -12.84 37.89 4.80
CA GLU A 619 -12.32 37.15 5.96
C GLU A 619 -13.21 37.45 7.19
N GLU A 620 -13.92 36.45 7.69
CA GLU A 620 -14.40 36.44 9.07
C GLU A 620 -13.59 35.43 9.89
N GLU A 621 -12.75 35.97 10.78
CA GLU A 621 -11.98 35.23 11.79
C GLU A 621 -12.92 34.53 12.80
N ALA A 622 -12.88 33.20 12.82
CA ALA A 622 -13.40 32.42 13.93
C ALA A 622 -12.26 31.64 14.61
N LYS A 623 -11.74 32.22 15.68
CA LYS A 623 -10.82 31.56 16.63
C LYS A 623 -11.48 30.34 17.26
N THR A 624 -11.00 29.13 16.95
CA THR A 624 -11.34 27.93 17.69
C THR A 624 -10.09 27.26 18.26
N LYS A 625 -10.09 27.18 19.59
CA LYS A 625 -9.10 26.54 20.44
C LYS A 625 -8.95 25.04 20.09
N LYS A 626 -7.70 24.58 19.95
CA LYS A 626 -7.35 23.15 19.79
C LYS A 626 -7.65 22.38 21.07
N PRO A 627 -8.25 21.17 21.00
CA PRO A 627 -8.36 20.30 22.17
C PRO A 627 -7.08 19.52 22.42
N VAL A 628 -6.66 19.52 23.67
CA VAL A 628 -5.53 18.76 24.21
C VAL A 628 -5.81 17.26 24.16
N LEU A 629 -4.95 16.49 23.52
CA LEU A 629 -5.03 15.03 23.46
C LEU A 629 -4.39 14.41 24.71
N TYR A 630 -5.22 13.87 25.61
CA TYR A 630 -4.77 12.96 26.67
C TYR A 630 -4.43 11.58 26.08
N LYS A 631 -3.15 11.21 26.11
CA LYS A 631 -2.70 9.83 25.84
C LYS A 631 -2.97 8.96 27.08
N ARG A 632 -3.99 8.11 27.04
CA ARG A 632 -4.10 6.95 27.93
C ARG A 632 -3.51 5.72 27.24
N LYS A 633 -2.43 5.17 27.82
CA LYS A 633 -1.94 3.81 27.57
C LYS A 633 -3.00 2.84 28.10
N LEU A 634 -3.53 2.00 27.24
CA LEU A 634 -4.24 0.77 27.63
C LEU A 634 -3.63 -0.37 26.83
N GLY A 635 -2.85 -1.20 27.55
CA GLY A 635 -2.46 -2.53 27.08
C GLY A 635 -3.68 -3.44 27.12
N TYR A 636 -3.96 -4.10 26.01
CA TYR A 636 -4.82 -5.28 25.95
C TYR A 636 -4.10 -6.37 25.18
N GLU A 637 -3.55 -7.31 25.93
CA GLU A 637 -3.35 -8.67 25.44
C GLU A 637 -4.73 -9.33 25.34
N GLN A 638 -5.22 -9.56 24.15
CA GLN A 638 -6.32 -10.48 23.91
C GLN A 638 -5.78 -11.78 23.38
N THR A 639 -5.68 -12.76 24.26
CA THR A 639 -5.61 -14.18 23.90
C THR A 639 -6.93 -14.60 23.27
N ILE A 640 -6.88 -15.03 22.01
CA ILE A 640 -8.04 -15.56 21.27
C ILE A 640 -8.19 -17.05 21.60
N PRO A 641 -9.27 -17.47 22.26
CA PRO A 641 -9.56 -18.91 22.40
C PRO A 641 -10.28 -19.39 21.13
N GLY A 642 -9.69 -20.31 20.38
CA GLY A 642 -10.37 -20.95 19.24
C GLY A 642 -9.50 -21.63 18.19
N SER A 643 -8.18 -21.44 18.19
CA SER A 643 -7.31 -21.87 17.09
C SER A 643 -6.96 -23.38 17.03
N LYS A 644 -7.36 -24.19 18.01
CA LYS A 644 -6.93 -25.62 18.07
C LYS A 644 -7.75 -26.59 17.21
N LYS A 645 -8.95 -26.24 16.77
CA LYS A 645 -9.75 -27.11 15.88
C LYS A 645 -9.42 -26.89 14.40
N GLN A 646 -9.13 -25.67 13.98
CA GLN A 646 -8.74 -25.36 12.61
C GLN A 646 -7.39 -25.98 12.20
N SER A 647 -6.44 -26.10 13.13
CA SER A 647 -5.10 -26.64 12.82
C SER A 647 -5.09 -28.12 12.40
N LYS A 648 -6.05 -28.92 12.84
CA LYS A 648 -6.13 -30.36 12.45
C LYS A 648 -6.71 -30.57 11.04
N GLU A 649 -7.65 -29.72 10.65
CA GLU A 649 -8.26 -29.77 9.31
C GLU A 649 -7.31 -29.25 8.25
N TYR A 650 -6.57 -28.19 8.56
CA TYR A 650 -5.47 -27.69 7.71
C TYR A 650 -4.35 -28.72 7.54
N GLN A 651 -3.98 -29.45 8.58
CA GLN A 651 -2.97 -30.51 8.48
C GLN A 651 -3.45 -31.71 7.62
N LEU A 652 -4.75 -31.96 7.56
CA LEU A 652 -5.31 -33.01 6.71
C LEU A 652 -5.34 -32.60 5.24
N LYS A 653 -5.67 -31.31 4.95
CA LYS A 653 -5.64 -30.73 3.62
C LYS A 653 -4.20 -30.61 3.11
N ASP A 654 -3.26 -30.22 3.97
CA ASP A 654 -1.82 -30.18 3.65
C ASP A 654 -1.26 -31.56 3.29
N LYS A 655 -1.77 -32.63 3.89
CA LYS A 655 -1.43 -34.01 3.51
C LYS A 655 -2.00 -34.44 2.16
N LYS A 656 -3.25 -34.03 1.83
CA LYS A 656 -3.85 -34.28 0.51
C LYS A 656 -3.13 -33.48 -0.58
N MET A 657 -2.78 -32.23 -0.30
CA MET A 657 -2.04 -31.38 -1.20
C MET A 657 -0.63 -31.92 -1.46
N LYS A 658 0.09 -32.39 -0.42
CA LYS A 658 1.38 -33.06 -0.58
C LYS A 658 1.29 -34.34 -1.40
N HIS A 659 0.15 -35.02 -1.37
CA HIS A 659 -0.11 -36.22 -2.20
C HIS A 659 -0.27 -35.80 -3.68
N LEU A 660 -1.08 -34.79 -3.96
CA LEU A 660 -1.28 -34.25 -5.30
C LEU A 660 0.03 -33.66 -5.89
N LEU A 661 0.79 -32.92 -5.08
CA LEU A 661 2.12 -32.43 -5.48
C LEU A 661 3.11 -33.55 -5.82
N ASN A 662 3.03 -34.69 -5.09
CA ASN A 662 3.86 -35.85 -5.38
C ASN A 662 3.38 -36.63 -6.62
N GLU A 663 2.09 -36.60 -6.95
CA GLU A 663 1.55 -37.18 -8.20
C GLU A 663 1.94 -36.34 -9.41
N VAL A 664 1.82 -35.01 -9.31
CA VAL A 664 2.20 -34.06 -10.39
C VAL A 664 3.71 -34.05 -10.60
N THR A 665 4.51 -34.23 -9.53
CA THR A 665 5.99 -34.22 -9.60
C THR A 665 6.62 -35.61 -9.80
N GLY A 666 5.83 -36.68 -10.01
CA GLY A 666 6.34 -38.03 -10.34
C GLY A 666 7.17 -38.70 -9.25
N LYS A 667 7.23 -38.16 -8.02
CA LYS A 667 7.98 -38.77 -6.92
C LYS A 667 7.25 -39.96 -6.32
N LYS A 668 7.42 -41.16 -6.94
CA LYS A 668 7.08 -42.44 -6.29
C LYS A 668 7.96 -42.63 -5.05
N LYS A 669 7.36 -42.78 -3.88
CA LYS A 669 8.06 -43.23 -2.68
C LYS A 669 8.71 -44.59 -2.98
N LYS A 670 10.05 -44.65 -2.96
CA LYS A 670 10.72 -45.93 -2.73
C LYS A 670 10.38 -46.40 -1.31
N LYS A 671 9.87 -47.61 -1.21
CA LYS A 671 9.62 -48.30 0.05
C LYS A 671 10.90 -48.47 0.85
#